data_aa8f0e0167d6e97f80e86c54c5a81bd2
#
_entry.id   aa8f0e0167d6e97f80e86c54c5a81bd2
#
_cell.length_a   1.000
_cell.length_b   1.000
_cell.length_c   1.000
_cell.angle_alpha   90.00
_cell.angle_beta   90.00
_cell.angle_gamma   90.00
#
_symmetry.space_group_name_H-M   'P 1'
#
loop_
_entity.id
_entity.type
_entity.pdbx_description
1 polymer ?
#
loop_
_entity_poly.entity_id
_entity_poly.type
_entity_poly.pdbx_seq_one_letter_code
_entity_poly.pdbx_strand_id
1 'polypeptide(L)'
;MNVTDIKVADIKAPELTTLLIANRGEIACRIMRTAKKMGLTTVAVHSAIDRDARHSREADVRIDLGGSKASESYLAIDKLIKAARASGAQAIHPGYGFLSENADFARAIEKAGLIFLGPPASAIDAMGSKSAAKSLMEQAGVPLVPGYHGDAQDIDTFLAAAERIGYPVLLKATAGGGGKGMKVVEHAVEMAEALASAQREALSSFGDSRMLVEKYVISPRHVEIQVFADRHGNCLYLNERDCSIQRRHQKVVEEAPAPGLKPQLRKAMGEAAVTAAQAIGYVGAGTVEFLLDARGEFFFMEMNTRLQVEHPVTEYITGLDLVEWQIRVARGEPLPITQAQVPLTGHAIEVRLYAEDPANDFLPATGRLELYREPVSGVGRRIDSGVAEGDSISPFYDPMLGKLIAWGENREEARLRLLGMLDEFAVGGVRTNLAFLRRIIAHPAFAAAELDTGFIPRYQDQLLPATHEPCEAFWQAAAEAFRKSEPARIDQADLHSPWADASGLRVGLPAQTNVLLSCNGQTHAVRLLDNGTSLIHLEGEQLHIEGDGLRTRHLATRRGDTLYLKWQADLHTVHKVDPVNLVESVQGQHGGLTAPMNGSIVRVLVEVGQTVEAGAQLVVLEAMKMEHSIRAAATGVISALYCREGEMVNEGAVLVELD
;
A
#
# COMPACT_ATOMS: atom_id res chain seq x y z
N MET A 1 18.54 49.80 -31.87
CA MET A 1 18.21 49.75 -30.44
C MET A 1 18.51 48.37 -29.95
N ASN A 2 19.57 48.22 -29.15
CA ASN A 2 20.05 46.94 -28.61
C ASN A 2 19.09 46.39 -27.59
N VAL A 3 18.65 45.15 -27.78
CA VAL A 3 17.86 44.36 -26.83
C VAL A 3 18.84 43.63 -25.88
N THR A 4 19.45 44.39 -25.01
CA THR A 4 20.28 43.86 -23.92
C THR A 4 20.24 44.86 -22.80
N ASP A 5 19.28 44.71 -21.91
CA ASP A 5 19.28 45.19 -20.52
C ASP A 5 17.87 45.01 -19.89
N ILE A 6 17.37 43.75 -19.89
CA ILE A 6 16.36 43.40 -18.91
C ILE A 6 17.16 42.88 -17.72
N LYS A 7 17.47 43.75 -16.75
CA LYS A 7 17.89 43.36 -15.42
C LYS A 7 16.84 42.39 -14.92
N VAL A 8 17.24 41.12 -14.67
CA VAL A 8 16.48 40.19 -13.85
C VAL A 8 16.31 40.92 -12.53
N ALA A 9 15.13 41.49 -12.31
CA ALA A 9 14.77 42.08 -11.02
C ALA A 9 14.98 40.97 -9.99
N ASP A 10 15.64 41.29 -8.86
CA ASP A 10 15.74 40.45 -7.66
C ASP A 10 14.32 40.04 -7.27
N ILE A 11 13.85 38.92 -7.78
CA ILE A 11 12.62 38.28 -7.33
C ILE A 11 12.99 37.73 -5.96
N LYS A 12 12.69 38.52 -4.92
CA LYS A 12 12.81 38.08 -3.53
C LYS A 12 12.11 36.72 -3.44
N ALA A 13 12.88 35.69 -3.10
CA ALA A 13 12.32 34.34 -2.94
C ALA A 13 11.04 34.43 -2.09
N PRO A 14 9.93 33.81 -2.49
CA PRO A 14 8.68 33.92 -1.76
C PRO A 14 8.90 33.43 -0.33
N GLU A 15 8.49 34.23 0.63
CA GLU A 15 8.58 33.89 2.05
C GLU A 15 7.60 32.76 2.33
N LEU A 16 8.08 31.53 2.30
CA LEU A 16 7.30 30.33 2.56
C LEU A 16 7.46 29.94 4.03
N THR A 17 6.46 30.25 4.84
CA THR A 17 6.41 29.97 6.28
C THR A 17 5.32 28.97 6.66
N THR A 18 4.29 28.80 5.84
CA THR A 18 3.15 27.91 6.10
C THR A 18 2.86 27.04 4.90
N LEU A 19 2.84 25.74 5.11
CA LEU A 19 2.62 24.72 4.08
C LEU A 19 1.35 23.93 4.37
N LEU A 20 0.39 23.92 3.43
CA LEU A 20 -0.76 23.01 3.47
C LEU A 20 -0.41 21.69 2.77
N ILE A 21 -0.73 20.58 3.41
CA ILE A 21 -0.58 19.25 2.86
C ILE A 21 -1.96 18.77 2.38
N ALA A 22 -2.15 18.74 1.05
CA ALA A 22 -3.40 18.29 0.43
C ALA A 22 -3.46 16.77 0.30
N ASN A 23 -3.21 16.08 1.39
CA ASN A 23 -3.16 14.62 1.45
C ASN A 23 -3.43 14.12 2.88
N ARG A 24 -3.41 12.79 3.08
CA ARG A 24 -3.66 12.10 4.34
C ARG A 24 -2.64 10.99 4.61
N GLY A 25 -2.80 10.35 5.77
CA GLY A 25 -2.04 9.13 6.09
C GLY A 25 -0.54 9.35 6.21
N GLU A 26 0.23 8.34 5.81
CA GLU A 26 1.68 8.32 6.03
C GLU A 26 2.40 9.44 5.29
N ILE A 27 1.97 9.76 4.04
CA ILE A 27 2.64 10.79 3.25
C ILE A 27 2.44 12.20 3.85
N ALA A 28 1.27 12.46 4.43
CA ALA A 28 1.05 13.73 5.12
C ALA A 28 1.95 13.85 6.36
N CYS A 29 2.06 12.80 7.17
CA CYS A 29 2.99 12.75 8.31
C CYS A 29 4.45 12.89 7.84
N ARG A 30 4.83 12.22 6.74
CA ARG A 30 6.16 12.29 6.14
C ARG A 30 6.54 13.71 5.71
N ILE A 31 5.64 14.40 5.00
CA ILE A 31 5.87 15.78 4.54
C ILE A 31 5.96 16.73 5.74
N MET A 32 5.04 16.61 6.70
CA MET A 32 5.04 17.46 7.92
C MET A 32 6.35 17.35 8.69
N ARG A 33 6.92 16.15 8.79
CA ARG A 33 8.20 15.91 9.47
C ARG A 33 9.33 16.79 8.90
N THR A 34 9.46 16.84 7.59
CA THR A 34 10.46 17.68 6.92
C THR A 34 10.09 19.16 6.99
N ALA A 35 8.83 19.52 6.74
CA ALA A 35 8.38 20.91 6.83
C ALA A 35 8.67 21.51 8.22
N LYS A 36 8.38 20.78 9.31
CA LYS A 36 8.69 21.19 10.68
C LYS A 36 10.19 21.33 10.95
N LYS A 37 11.02 20.40 10.43
CA LYS A 37 12.49 20.53 10.52
C LYS A 37 13.00 21.81 9.83
N MET A 38 12.33 22.25 8.78
CA MET A 38 12.64 23.49 8.05
C MET A 38 12.01 24.74 8.67
N GLY A 39 11.34 24.62 9.82
CA GLY A 39 10.70 25.74 10.52
C GLY A 39 9.37 26.20 9.92
N LEU A 40 8.72 25.39 9.09
CA LEU A 40 7.42 25.72 8.49
C LEU A 40 6.27 25.30 9.41
N THR A 41 5.26 26.17 9.49
CA THR A 41 3.96 25.81 10.06
C THR A 41 3.24 24.86 9.11
N THR A 42 2.79 23.73 9.64
CA THR A 42 2.12 22.67 8.87
C THR A 42 0.60 22.73 9.02
N VAL A 43 -0.10 22.69 7.90
CA VAL A 43 -1.56 22.65 7.86
C VAL A 43 -2.00 21.33 7.28
N ALA A 44 -2.66 20.49 8.08
CA ALA A 44 -3.33 19.30 7.61
C ALA A 44 -4.78 19.59 7.25
N VAL A 45 -5.27 18.93 6.20
CA VAL A 45 -6.69 18.85 5.91
C VAL A 45 -7.19 17.44 6.25
N HIS A 46 -8.46 17.33 6.65
CA HIS A 46 -9.05 16.04 6.98
C HIS A 46 -10.52 15.97 6.55
N SER A 47 -10.97 14.77 6.20
CA SER A 47 -12.38 14.44 6.06
C SER A 47 -13.01 14.24 7.45
N ALA A 48 -14.34 14.07 7.50
CA ALA A 48 -15.04 13.84 8.75
C ALA A 48 -14.52 12.59 9.51
N ILE A 49 -14.18 11.53 8.78
CA ILE A 49 -13.68 10.27 9.38
C ILE A 49 -12.19 10.33 9.76
N ASP A 50 -11.42 11.23 9.16
CA ASP A 50 -10.00 11.41 9.46
C ASP A 50 -9.74 12.51 10.52
N ARG A 51 -10.79 13.03 11.16
CA ARG A 51 -10.67 14.11 12.18
C ARG A 51 -9.60 13.82 13.21
N ASP A 52 -9.57 12.59 13.70
CA ASP A 52 -8.65 12.13 14.74
C ASP A 52 -7.55 11.21 14.21
N ALA A 53 -7.35 11.15 12.89
CA ALA A 53 -6.26 10.42 12.27
C ALA A 53 -4.89 11.03 12.62
N ARG A 54 -3.83 10.21 12.59
CA ARG A 54 -2.48 10.60 12.99
C ARG A 54 -2.01 11.89 12.33
N HIS A 55 -2.17 12.04 11.02
CA HIS A 55 -1.75 13.25 10.29
C HIS A 55 -2.50 14.52 10.74
N SER A 56 -3.77 14.39 11.14
CA SER A 56 -4.55 15.50 11.68
C SER A 56 -4.06 15.90 13.08
N ARG A 57 -3.69 14.93 13.92
CA ARG A 57 -3.16 15.18 15.27
C ARG A 57 -1.75 15.77 15.26
N GLU A 58 -0.91 15.38 14.29
CA GLU A 58 0.49 15.82 14.20
C GLU A 58 0.67 17.21 13.59
N ALA A 59 -0.31 17.76 12.88
CA ALA A 59 -0.23 19.08 12.27
C ALA A 59 -0.32 20.22 13.29
N ASP A 60 0.28 21.37 12.96
CA ASP A 60 0.16 22.58 13.78
C ASP A 60 -1.23 23.20 13.65
N VAL A 61 -1.81 23.14 12.45
CA VAL A 61 -3.17 23.59 12.14
C VAL A 61 -3.91 22.46 11.41
N ARG A 62 -5.19 22.24 11.73
CA ARG A 62 -6.05 21.26 11.05
C ARG A 62 -7.33 21.91 10.54
N ILE A 63 -7.76 21.53 9.34
CA ILE A 63 -8.95 22.09 8.70
C ILE A 63 -9.84 20.94 8.22
N ASP A 64 -11.09 20.99 8.65
CA ASP A 64 -12.13 20.04 8.27
C ASP A 64 -12.65 20.36 6.86
N LEU A 65 -12.54 19.40 5.94
CA LEU A 65 -13.10 19.46 4.60
C LEU A 65 -14.56 18.94 4.54
N GLY A 66 -15.03 18.29 5.62
CA GLY A 66 -16.31 17.62 5.68
C GLY A 66 -16.36 16.39 4.78
N GLY A 67 -17.49 15.67 4.85
CA GLY A 67 -17.73 14.45 4.08
C GLY A 67 -16.82 13.28 4.48
N SER A 68 -17.15 12.09 4.00
CA SER A 68 -16.36 10.87 4.25
C SER A 68 -15.68 10.37 2.99
N LYS A 69 -16.31 10.56 1.83
CA LYS A 69 -15.75 10.13 0.54
C LYS A 69 -14.64 11.08 0.06
N ALA A 70 -13.70 10.54 -0.70
CA ALA A 70 -12.62 11.34 -1.29
C ALA A 70 -13.17 12.48 -2.20
N SER A 71 -14.22 12.22 -2.97
CA SER A 71 -14.88 13.21 -3.83
C SER A 71 -15.49 14.38 -3.06
N GLU A 72 -15.87 14.16 -1.81
CA GLU A 72 -16.45 15.17 -0.93
C GLU A 72 -15.39 15.97 -0.15
N SER A 73 -14.15 15.49 -0.11
CA SER A 73 -13.07 16.01 0.73
C SER A 73 -11.77 16.22 -0.07
N TYR A 74 -10.87 15.24 -0.10
CA TYR A 74 -9.51 15.33 -0.66
C TYR A 74 -9.46 15.57 -2.18
N LEU A 75 -10.53 15.29 -2.92
CA LEU A 75 -10.67 15.58 -4.35
C LEU A 75 -11.43 16.88 -4.64
N ALA A 76 -11.89 17.60 -3.61
CA ALA A 76 -12.65 18.83 -3.77
C ALA A 76 -11.70 20.04 -3.85
N ILE A 77 -11.30 20.41 -5.06
CA ILE A 77 -10.31 21.48 -5.34
C ILE A 77 -10.69 22.78 -4.62
N ASP A 78 -11.94 23.22 -4.73
CA ASP A 78 -12.40 24.49 -4.12
C ASP A 78 -12.27 24.49 -2.60
N LYS A 79 -12.51 23.33 -1.94
CA LYS A 79 -12.36 23.19 -0.50
C LYS A 79 -10.90 23.30 -0.07
N LEU A 80 -9.98 22.68 -0.84
CA LEU A 80 -8.54 22.76 -0.59
C LEU A 80 -7.99 24.17 -0.74
N ILE A 81 -8.39 24.89 -1.80
CA ILE A 81 -8.01 26.31 -1.99
C ILE A 81 -8.57 27.19 -0.87
N LYS A 82 -9.83 26.97 -0.47
CA LYS A 82 -10.45 27.68 0.67
C LYS A 82 -9.69 27.41 1.97
N ALA A 83 -9.31 26.15 2.21
CA ALA A 83 -8.53 25.76 3.39
C ALA A 83 -7.16 26.45 3.41
N ALA A 84 -6.46 26.50 2.27
CA ALA A 84 -5.17 27.19 2.16
C ALA A 84 -5.28 28.70 2.49
N ARG A 85 -6.30 29.35 1.94
CA ARG A 85 -6.54 30.78 2.24
C ARG A 85 -6.91 31.02 3.70
N ALA A 86 -7.75 30.17 4.27
CA ALA A 86 -8.20 30.29 5.65
C ALA A 86 -7.06 30.08 6.67
N SER A 87 -6.09 29.23 6.35
CA SER A 87 -4.91 28.97 7.19
C SER A 87 -3.75 29.93 6.95
N GLY A 88 -3.82 30.79 5.94
CA GLY A 88 -2.70 31.64 5.52
C GLY A 88 -1.54 30.88 4.89
N ALA A 89 -1.77 29.66 4.38
CA ALA A 89 -0.76 28.89 3.69
C ALA A 89 -0.34 29.57 2.38
N GLN A 90 0.95 29.66 2.13
CA GLN A 90 1.51 30.20 0.90
C GLN A 90 1.71 29.11 -0.16
N ALA A 91 1.79 27.85 0.25
CA ALA A 91 2.06 26.73 -0.64
C ALA A 91 1.23 25.49 -0.28
N ILE A 92 1.03 24.63 -1.29
CA ILE A 92 0.32 23.37 -1.17
C ILE A 92 1.22 22.24 -1.67
N HIS A 93 1.42 21.22 -0.81
CA HIS A 93 2.06 19.97 -1.19
C HIS A 93 0.98 18.92 -1.47
N PRO A 94 0.92 18.35 -2.68
CA PRO A 94 -0.13 17.38 -3.04
C PRO A 94 0.15 15.96 -2.51
N GLY A 95 1.37 15.65 -2.07
CA GLY A 95 1.80 14.29 -1.76
C GLY A 95 1.83 13.40 -3.00
N TYR A 96 1.22 12.22 -2.91
CA TYR A 96 0.96 11.30 -4.01
C TYR A 96 -0.49 10.81 -3.98
N GLY A 97 -1.00 10.27 -5.10
CA GLY A 97 -2.43 9.94 -5.25
C GLY A 97 -3.32 11.19 -5.23
N PHE A 98 -4.63 11.02 -5.03
CA PHE A 98 -5.63 12.09 -5.06
C PHE A 98 -5.42 13.07 -6.23
N LEU A 99 -5.09 14.34 -5.93
CA LEU A 99 -4.91 15.41 -6.92
C LEU A 99 -3.45 15.68 -7.29
N SER A 100 -2.49 14.83 -6.88
CA SER A 100 -1.07 15.07 -7.12
C SER A 100 -0.68 15.10 -8.61
N GLU A 101 -1.43 14.40 -9.46
CA GLU A 101 -1.25 14.36 -10.92
C GLU A 101 -2.44 14.99 -11.66
N ASN A 102 -3.11 15.96 -11.02
CA ASN A 102 -4.24 16.66 -11.61
C ASN A 102 -3.83 18.07 -12.05
N ALA A 103 -3.80 18.29 -13.36
CA ALA A 103 -3.39 19.58 -13.93
C ALA A 103 -4.35 20.72 -13.59
N ASP A 104 -5.66 20.45 -13.46
CA ASP A 104 -6.63 21.48 -13.07
C ASP A 104 -6.41 21.94 -11.63
N PHE A 105 -5.99 21.05 -10.74
CA PHE A 105 -5.61 21.41 -9.37
C PHE A 105 -4.37 22.32 -9.37
N ALA A 106 -3.33 21.98 -10.13
CA ALA A 106 -2.14 22.82 -10.26
C ALA A 106 -2.51 24.22 -10.78
N ARG A 107 -3.32 24.31 -11.85
CA ARG A 107 -3.83 25.58 -12.39
C ARG A 107 -4.66 26.37 -11.38
N ALA A 108 -5.51 25.68 -10.61
CA ALA A 108 -6.33 26.34 -9.59
C ALA A 108 -5.49 26.94 -8.46
N ILE A 109 -4.44 26.27 -8.04
CA ILE A 109 -3.47 26.75 -7.03
C ILE A 109 -2.75 28.00 -7.55
N GLU A 110 -2.19 27.94 -8.75
CA GLU A 110 -1.51 29.09 -9.39
C GLU A 110 -2.46 30.28 -9.55
N LYS A 111 -3.68 30.06 -10.05
CA LYS A 111 -4.71 31.10 -10.16
C LYS A 111 -5.10 31.70 -8.81
N ALA A 112 -5.00 30.96 -7.74
CA ALA A 112 -5.25 31.43 -6.37
C ALA A 112 -4.09 32.26 -5.79
N GLY A 113 -2.95 32.38 -6.52
CA GLY A 113 -1.73 33.05 -6.06
C GLY A 113 -0.92 32.23 -5.07
N LEU A 114 -1.14 30.90 -5.04
CA LEU A 114 -0.44 29.96 -4.15
C LEU A 114 0.64 29.19 -4.94
N ILE A 115 1.60 28.63 -4.20
CA ILE A 115 2.68 27.83 -4.78
C ILE A 115 2.28 26.34 -4.75
N PHE A 116 2.32 25.69 -5.91
CA PHE A 116 2.18 24.25 -6.01
C PHE A 116 3.55 23.56 -5.85
N LEU A 117 3.71 22.68 -4.86
CA LEU A 117 4.92 21.89 -4.69
C LEU A 117 4.86 20.62 -5.57
N GLY A 118 4.90 20.86 -6.86
CA GLY A 118 4.84 19.84 -7.90
C GLY A 118 5.25 20.43 -9.24
N PRO A 119 5.14 19.66 -10.33
CA PRO A 119 5.48 20.11 -11.66
C PRO A 119 4.46 21.12 -12.21
N PRO A 120 4.80 21.85 -13.28
CA PRO A 120 3.86 22.71 -14.00
C PRO A 120 2.67 21.90 -14.53
N ALA A 121 1.49 22.51 -14.60
CA ALA A 121 0.29 21.87 -15.13
C ALA A 121 0.49 21.31 -16.54
N SER A 122 1.29 22.00 -17.39
CA SER A 122 1.64 21.53 -18.74
C SER A 122 2.41 20.21 -18.75
N ALA A 123 3.28 19.98 -17.77
CA ALA A 123 4.02 18.72 -17.65
C ALA A 123 3.10 17.58 -17.19
N ILE A 124 2.13 17.87 -16.30
CA ILE A 124 1.11 16.90 -15.90
C ILE A 124 0.23 16.53 -17.09
N ASP A 125 -0.26 17.51 -17.86
CA ASP A 125 -1.07 17.27 -19.06
C ASP A 125 -0.31 16.43 -20.10
N ALA A 126 0.98 16.74 -20.34
CA ALA A 126 1.82 16.02 -21.30
C ALA A 126 1.94 14.54 -20.99
N MET A 127 1.93 14.16 -19.71
CA MET A 127 2.03 12.76 -19.23
C MET A 127 0.66 12.12 -18.96
N GLY A 128 -0.41 12.88 -18.97
CA GLY A 128 -1.77 12.42 -18.66
C GLY A 128 -2.35 11.42 -19.68
N SER A 129 -1.89 11.46 -20.93
CA SER A 129 -2.27 10.51 -21.98
C SER A 129 -1.09 9.63 -22.37
N LYS A 130 -1.24 8.29 -22.24
CA LYS A 130 -0.17 7.34 -22.58
C LYS A 130 0.31 7.45 -24.02
N SER A 131 -0.61 7.64 -24.99
CA SER A 131 -0.22 7.77 -26.40
C SER A 131 0.50 9.08 -26.67
N ALA A 132 0.02 10.21 -26.12
CA ALA A 132 0.68 11.51 -26.27
C ALA A 132 2.06 11.51 -25.59
N ALA A 133 2.17 10.94 -24.37
CA ALA A 133 3.44 10.80 -23.67
C ALA A 133 4.45 9.98 -24.48
N LYS A 134 4.03 8.84 -25.06
CA LYS A 134 4.90 8.01 -25.90
C LYS A 134 5.37 8.72 -27.16
N SER A 135 4.47 9.39 -27.88
CA SER A 135 4.84 10.17 -29.06
C SER A 135 5.86 11.26 -28.71
N LEU A 136 5.70 11.91 -27.57
CA LEU A 136 6.64 12.93 -27.10
C LEU A 136 8.01 12.32 -26.73
N MET A 137 8.01 11.17 -26.05
CA MET A 137 9.22 10.47 -25.68
C MET A 137 9.98 9.92 -26.91
N GLU A 138 9.25 9.44 -27.93
CA GLU A 138 9.84 9.01 -29.20
C GLU A 138 10.56 10.17 -29.90
N GLN A 139 9.92 11.34 -29.96
CA GLN A 139 10.54 12.56 -30.51
C GLN A 139 11.77 13.02 -29.72
N ALA A 140 11.75 12.82 -28.42
CA ALA A 140 12.90 13.11 -27.54
C ALA A 140 14.02 12.05 -27.60
N GLY A 141 13.82 10.94 -28.33
CA GLY A 141 14.81 9.86 -28.45
C GLY A 141 14.91 8.96 -27.23
N VAL A 142 13.88 8.93 -26.36
CA VAL A 142 13.81 8.01 -25.22
C VAL A 142 13.42 6.63 -25.72
N PRO A 143 14.12 5.55 -25.33
CA PRO A 143 13.80 4.19 -25.77
C PRO A 143 12.37 3.77 -25.40
N LEU A 144 11.57 3.37 -26.37
CA LEU A 144 10.21 2.87 -26.17
C LEU A 144 10.11 1.38 -26.44
N VAL A 145 9.16 0.71 -25.77
CA VAL A 145 8.75 -0.65 -26.18
C VAL A 145 8.28 -0.57 -27.63
N PRO A 146 8.80 -1.42 -28.55
CA PRO A 146 8.32 -1.45 -29.91
C PRO A 146 6.80 -1.63 -29.94
N GLY A 147 6.08 -0.73 -30.59
CA GLY A 147 4.63 -0.72 -30.51
C GLY A 147 3.95 0.10 -31.59
N TYR A 148 2.62 0.19 -31.45
CA TYR A 148 1.75 1.09 -32.21
C TYR A 148 0.83 1.83 -31.23
N HIS A 149 0.84 3.14 -31.31
CA HIS A 149 0.07 4.05 -30.46
C HIS A 149 -0.63 5.15 -31.25
N GLY A 150 -0.90 4.87 -32.54
CA GLY A 150 -1.59 5.80 -33.45
C GLY A 150 -3.12 5.80 -33.29
N ASP A 151 -3.77 6.67 -34.07
CA ASP A 151 -5.22 6.90 -33.95
C ASP A 151 -6.08 5.84 -34.66
N ALA A 152 -5.54 5.08 -35.63
CA ALA A 152 -6.28 4.01 -36.28
C ALA A 152 -6.52 2.85 -35.32
N GLN A 153 -7.79 2.45 -35.18
CA GLN A 153 -8.23 1.45 -34.18
C GLN A 153 -8.86 0.22 -34.82
N ASP A 154 -8.68 0.02 -36.12
CA ASP A 154 -9.17 -1.14 -36.86
C ASP A 154 -8.26 -2.36 -36.68
N ILE A 155 -8.84 -3.55 -36.84
CA ILE A 155 -8.16 -4.82 -36.61
C ILE A 155 -6.96 -5.03 -37.57
N ASP A 156 -7.06 -4.57 -38.81
CA ASP A 156 -5.99 -4.77 -39.80
C ASP A 156 -4.74 -3.98 -39.43
N THR A 157 -4.91 -2.77 -38.90
CA THR A 157 -3.83 -1.95 -38.36
C THR A 157 -3.14 -2.64 -37.19
N PHE A 158 -3.89 -3.23 -36.25
CA PHE A 158 -3.32 -3.94 -35.09
C PHE A 158 -2.61 -5.22 -35.51
N LEU A 159 -3.15 -5.99 -36.46
CA LEU A 159 -2.48 -7.18 -37.01
C LEU A 159 -1.15 -6.82 -37.69
N ALA A 160 -1.16 -5.83 -38.57
CA ALA A 160 0.05 -5.38 -39.27
C ALA A 160 1.12 -4.85 -38.28
N ALA A 161 0.68 -4.13 -37.24
CA ALA A 161 1.57 -3.65 -36.19
C ALA A 161 2.17 -4.83 -35.40
N ALA A 162 1.34 -5.80 -34.99
CA ALA A 162 1.80 -6.97 -34.23
C ALA A 162 2.74 -7.86 -35.05
N GLU A 163 2.51 -8.05 -36.34
CA GLU A 163 3.44 -8.76 -37.23
C GLU A 163 4.81 -8.07 -37.31
N ARG A 164 4.83 -6.75 -37.44
CA ARG A 164 6.07 -5.96 -37.44
C ARG A 164 6.83 -6.05 -36.13
N ILE A 165 6.11 -6.01 -34.99
CA ILE A 165 6.67 -6.06 -33.63
C ILE A 165 7.15 -7.49 -33.30
N GLY A 166 6.45 -8.50 -33.81
CA GLY A 166 6.64 -9.91 -33.47
C GLY A 166 5.91 -10.33 -32.20
N TYR A 167 5.17 -11.44 -32.27
CA TYR A 167 4.46 -12.00 -31.11
C TYR A 167 5.42 -12.56 -30.05
N PRO A 168 5.02 -12.67 -28.77
CA PRO A 168 3.76 -12.17 -28.22
C PRO A 168 3.71 -10.65 -28.15
N VAL A 169 2.49 -10.09 -28.21
CA VAL A 169 2.22 -8.66 -28.04
C VAL A 169 1.22 -8.41 -26.92
N LEU A 170 1.19 -7.20 -26.40
CA LEU A 170 0.32 -6.76 -25.33
C LEU A 170 -0.58 -5.63 -25.82
N LEU A 171 -1.88 -5.86 -25.79
CA LEU A 171 -2.89 -4.81 -25.98
C LEU A 171 -3.09 -4.07 -24.66
N LYS A 172 -3.17 -2.73 -24.72
CA LYS A 172 -3.38 -1.86 -23.54
C LYS A 172 -4.38 -0.76 -23.86
N ALA A 173 -5.26 -0.42 -22.92
CA ALA A 173 -6.08 0.79 -23.02
C ALA A 173 -5.21 2.06 -22.99
N THR A 174 -5.53 3.05 -23.84
CA THR A 174 -4.84 4.35 -23.85
C THR A 174 -5.16 5.17 -22.60
N ALA A 175 -6.40 5.06 -22.10
CA ALA A 175 -6.85 5.68 -20.86
C ALA A 175 -6.75 4.67 -19.71
N GLY A 176 -6.51 5.15 -18.48
CA GLY A 176 -6.54 4.34 -17.26
C GLY A 176 -5.23 3.64 -16.89
N GLY A 177 -5.29 2.86 -15.81
CA GLY A 177 -4.14 2.18 -15.18
C GLY A 177 -4.56 0.93 -14.41
N GLY A 178 -3.63 0.36 -13.61
CA GLY A 178 -3.92 -0.80 -12.75
C GLY A 178 -4.16 -2.12 -13.47
N GLY A 179 -3.71 -2.24 -14.73
CA GLY A 179 -3.80 -3.49 -15.51
C GLY A 179 -5.17 -3.79 -16.14
N LYS A 180 -6.18 -2.97 -15.93
CA LYS A 180 -7.49 -3.11 -16.61
C LYS A 180 -7.36 -2.78 -18.10
N GLY A 181 -8.05 -3.54 -18.97
CA GLY A 181 -7.95 -3.39 -20.42
C GLY A 181 -6.61 -3.84 -21.00
N MET A 182 -5.91 -4.77 -20.34
CA MET A 182 -4.68 -5.38 -20.83
C MET A 182 -4.91 -6.83 -21.24
N LYS A 183 -4.47 -7.20 -22.47
CA LYS A 183 -4.56 -8.58 -22.99
C LYS A 183 -3.26 -8.96 -23.68
N VAL A 184 -2.67 -10.08 -23.28
CA VAL A 184 -1.56 -10.70 -24.02
C VAL A 184 -2.14 -11.47 -25.20
N VAL A 185 -1.49 -11.33 -26.36
CA VAL A 185 -1.83 -12.03 -27.60
C VAL A 185 -0.60 -12.81 -28.03
N GLU A 186 -0.70 -14.12 -27.95
CA GLU A 186 0.41 -15.03 -28.27
C GLU A 186 0.53 -15.25 -29.79
N HIS A 187 -0.60 -15.27 -30.50
CA HIS A 187 -0.67 -15.57 -31.92
C HIS A 187 -1.68 -14.67 -32.64
N ALA A 188 -1.46 -14.41 -33.94
CA ALA A 188 -2.31 -13.55 -34.75
C ALA A 188 -3.80 -13.95 -34.78
N VAL A 189 -4.11 -15.23 -34.68
CA VAL A 189 -5.49 -15.76 -34.66
C VAL A 189 -6.31 -15.27 -33.47
N GLU A 190 -5.67 -14.94 -32.36
CA GLU A 190 -6.30 -14.47 -31.11
C GLU A 190 -6.59 -12.98 -31.11
N MET A 191 -5.96 -12.21 -32.02
CA MET A 191 -5.96 -10.75 -32.00
C MET A 191 -7.36 -10.14 -32.04
N ALA A 192 -8.24 -10.65 -32.90
CA ALA A 192 -9.58 -10.07 -33.08
C ALA A 192 -10.43 -10.18 -31.81
N GLU A 193 -10.42 -11.35 -31.16
CA GLU A 193 -11.15 -11.60 -29.91
C GLU A 193 -10.56 -10.80 -28.76
N ALA A 194 -9.23 -10.83 -28.63
CA ALA A 194 -8.51 -10.11 -27.57
C ALA A 194 -8.74 -8.59 -27.69
N LEU A 195 -8.67 -8.00 -28.89
CA LEU A 195 -8.91 -6.59 -29.14
C LEU A 195 -10.34 -6.19 -28.76
N ALA A 196 -11.34 -6.94 -29.26
CA ALA A 196 -12.75 -6.68 -28.94
C ALA A 196 -13.04 -6.79 -27.43
N SER A 197 -12.44 -7.78 -26.76
CA SER A 197 -12.56 -7.95 -25.30
C SER A 197 -11.93 -6.78 -24.54
N ALA A 198 -10.70 -6.38 -24.92
CA ALA A 198 -9.98 -5.30 -24.27
C ALA A 198 -10.67 -3.94 -24.48
N GLN A 199 -11.21 -3.68 -25.68
CA GLN A 199 -11.98 -2.46 -25.98
C GLN A 199 -13.25 -2.35 -25.14
N ARG A 200 -14.00 -3.46 -24.95
CA ARG A 200 -15.19 -3.47 -24.07
C ARG A 200 -14.83 -3.18 -22.62
N GLU A 201 -13.76 -3.81 -22.14
CA GLU A 201 -13.27 -3.60 -20.78
C GLU A 201 -12.79 -2.17 -20.55
N ALA A 202 -12.05 -1.60 -21.52
CA ALA A 202 -11.58 -0.22 -21.48
C ALA A 202 -12.74 0.78 -21.49
N LEU A 203 -13.71 0.59 -22.37
CA LEU A 203 -14.91 1.44 -22.45
C LEU A 203 -15.70 1.42 -21.13
N SER A 204 -15.90 0.22 -20.57
CA SER A 204 -16.64 0.05 -19.31
C SER A 204 -15.92 0.67 -18.12
N SER A 205 -14.57 0.56 -18.07
CA SER A 205 -13.79 0.98 -16.90
C SER A 205 -13.36 2.46 -16.97
N PHE A 206 -13.14 2.99 -18.18
CA PHE A 206 -12.50 4.29 -18.36
C PHE A 206 -13.30 5.25 -19.29
N GLY A 207 -14.37 4.76 -19.92
CA GLY A 207 -15.15 5.55 -20.86
C GLY A 207 -14.46 5.79 -22.23
N ASP A 208 -13.31 5.16 -22.48
CA ASP A 208 -12.54 5.26 -23.72
C ASP A 208 -12.12 3.85 -24.18
N SER A 209 -12.48 3.48 -25.41
CA SER A 209 -12.19 2.16 -25.99
C SER A 209 -10.89 2.11 -26.79
N ARG A 210 -10.14 3.23 -26.90
CA ARG A 210 -8.90 3.26 -27.67
C ARG A 210 -7.82 2.40 -27.04
N MET A 211 -7.16 1.63 -27.93
CA MET A 211 -6.12 0.69 -27.55
C MET A 211 -4.78 1.06 -28.19
N LEU A 212 -3.72 0.56 -27.60
CA LEU A 212 -2.39 0.48 -28.19
C LEU A 212 -1.88 -0.96 -28.13
N VAL A 213 -0.94 -1.31 -29.00
CA VAL A 213 -0.28 -2.62 -29.00
C VAL A 213 1.22 -2.46 -28.88
N GLU A 214 1.84 -3.29 -28.03
CA GLU A 214 3.27 -3.25 -27.75
C GLU A 214 3.85 -4.66 -27.72
N LYS A 215 5.17 -4.77 -27.90
CA LYS A 215 5.90 -6.01 -27.64
C LYS A 215 5.66 -6.43 -26.19
N TYR A 216 5.26 -7.68 -25.99
CA TYR A 216 5.21 -8.26 -24.66
C TYR A 216 6.62 -8.63 -24.20
N VAL A 217 7.13 -7.95 -23.20
CA VAL A 217 8.43 -8.24 -22.61
C VAL A 217 8.24 -9.33 -21.56
N ILE A 218 8.91 -10.47 -21.75
CA ILE A 218 8.75 -11.65 -20.89
C ILE A 218 9.58 -11.44 -19.61
N SER A 219 8.92 -11.62 -18.45
CA SER A 219 9.55 -11.52 -17.11
C SER A 219 10.50 -10.32 -16.96
N PRO A 220 10.06 -9.10 -17.29
CA PRO A 220 10.91 -7.92 -17.17
C PRO A 220 11.14 -7.55 -15.72
N ARG A 221 12.23 -6.85 -15.47
CA ARG A 221 12.37 -6.06 -14.25
C ARG A 221 11.68 -4.71 -14.44
N HIS A 222 11.03 -4.23 -13.39
CA HIS A 222 10.52 -2.87 -13.32
C HIS A 222 11.56 -2.02 -12.60
N VAL A 223 12.31 -1.24 -13.37
CA VAL A 223 13.36 -0.34 -12.85
C VAL A 223 12.97 1.09 -13.17
N GLU A 224 13.05 1.94 -12.17
CA GLU A 224 12.66 3.34 -12.30
C GLU A 224 13.77 4.28 -11.89
N ILE A 225 13.79 5.47 -12.47
CA ILE A 225 14.79 6.51 -12.20
C ILE A 225 14.12 7.69 -11.51
N GLN A 226 14.64 8.03 -10.32
CA GLN A 226 14.26 9.27 -9.67
C GLN A 226 14.89 10.45 -10.39
N VAL A 227 14.08 11.36 -10.93
CA VAL A 227 14.55 12.65 -11.44
C VAL A 227 14.18 13.76 -10.48
N PHE A 228 14.98 14.82 -10.51
CA PHE A 228 14.68 16.05 -9.79
C PHE A 228 15.12 17.26 -10.63
N ALA A 229 14.21 18.22 -10.83
CA ALA A 229 14.47 19.39 -11.64
C ALA A 229 14.11 20.69 -10.90
N ASP A 230 14.83 21.77 -11.18
CA ASP A 230 14.56 23.10 -10.67
C ASP A 230 13.97 24.04 -11.73
N ARG A 231 13.68 25.27 -11.35
CA ARG A 231 13.16 26.32 -12.24
C ARG A 231 14.26 27.02 -13.05
N HIS A 232 15.54 26.65 -12.84
CA HIS A 232 16.71 27.25 -13.51
C HIS A 232 17.21 26.41 -14.68
N GLY A 233 16.50 25.30 -14.98
CA GLY A 233 16.84 24.38 -16.08
C GLY A 233 17.78 23.23 -15.67
N ASN A 234 18.15 23.12 -14.39
CA ASN A 234 18.91 21.98 -13.92
C ASN A 234 17.97 20.78 -13.72
N CYS A 235 18.40 19.62 -14.19
CA CYS A 235 17.70 18.35 -14.00
C CYS A 235 18.73 17.26 -13.70
N LEU A 236 18.53 16.50 -12.61
CA LEU A 236 19.41 15.43 -12.16
C LEU A 236 18.64 14.12 -12.09
N TYR A 237 19.35 13.00 -12.22
CA TYR A 237 18.84 11.70 -11.79
C TYR A 237 19.51 11.28 -10.46
N LEU A 238 18.71 10.75 -9.55
CA LEU A 238 19.12 10.37 -8.19
C LEU A 238 19.16 8.84 -8.03
N ASN A 239 19.81 8.19 -8.97
CA ASN A 239 19.92 6.73 -9.11
C ASN A 239 18.56 6.04 -9.37
N GLU A 240 18.59 4.73 -9.42
CA GLU A 240 17.47 3.88 -9.74
C GLU A 240 16.90 3.16 -8.52
N ARG A 241 15.66 2.69 -8.68
CA ARG A 241 14.98 1.74 -7.80
C ARG A 241 14.54 0.52 -8.61
N ASP A 242 14.58 -0.64 -8.00
CA ASP A 242 13.91 -1.84 -8.52
C ASP A 242 12.56 -2.01 -7.80
N CYS A 243 11.50 -2.09 -8.58
CA CYS A 243 10.13 -2.25 -8.12
C CYS A 243 9.47 -3.48 -8.75
N SER A 244 10.25 -4.52 -9.03
CA SER A 244 9.79 -5.71 -9.76
C SER A 244 8.85 -6.58 -8.93
N ILE A 245 8.96 -6.56 -7.60
CA ILE A 245 8.07 -7.36 -6.75
C ILE A 245 6.71 -6.67 -6.64
N GLN A 246 5.77 -7.15 -7.42
CA GLN A 246 4.44 -6.55 -7.59
C GLN A 246 3.34 -7.61 -7.50
N ARG A 247 2.17 -7.20 -7.04
CA ARG A 247 0.94 -7.98 -7.10
C ARG A 247 -0.09 -7.22 -7.94
N ARG A 248 -0.51 -7.78 -9.07
CA ARG A 248 -1.48 -7.14 -9.98
C ARG A 248 -1.10 -5.67 -10.30
N HIS A 249 0.18 -5.44 -10.63
CA HIS A 249 0.78 -4.13 -10.91
C HIS A 249 0.87 -3.17 -9.71
N GLN A 250 0.52 -3.62 -8.50
CA GLN A 250 0.76 -2.87 -7.27
C GLN A 250 2.15 -3.25 -6.72
N LYS A 251 3.03 -2.27 -6.57
CA LYS A 251 4.34 -2.45 -5.96
C LYS A 251 4.19 -2.89 -4.50
N VAL A 252 4.99 -3.85 -4.07
CA VAL A 252 4.95 -4.46 -2.73
C VAL A 252 6.29 -4.33 -2.02
N VAL A 253 7.38 -4.54 -2.78
CA VAL A 253 8.76 -4.38 -2.31
C VAL A 253 9.52 -3.54 -3.32
N GLU A 254 10.25 -2.56 -2.82
CA GLU A 254 11.11 -1.68 -3.60
C GLU A 254 12.51 -1.65 -2.99
N GLU A 255 13.53 -1.59 -3.83
CA GLU A 255 14.90 -1.49 -3.35
C GLU A 255 15.77 -0.54 -4.21
N ALA A 256 16.75 0.07 -3.60
CA ALA A 256 17.73 0.94 -4.24
C ALA A 256 19.13 0.68 -3.66
N PRO A 257 20.16 0.63 -4.55
CA PRO A 257 20.08 0.61 -6.01
C PRO A 257 19.54 -0.73 -6.53
N ALA A 258 19.12 -0.79 -7.81
CA ALA A 258 18.65 -2.03 -8.43
C ALA A 258 19.77 -3.08 -8.46
N PRO A 259 19.55 -4.30 -7.89
CA PRO A 259 20.61 -5.29 -7.79
C PRO A 259 21.16 -5.69 -9.16
N GLY A 260 22.50 -5.81 -9.25
CA GLY A 260 23.19 -6.27 -10.46
C GLY A 260 23.16 -5.30 -11.64
N LEU A 261 22.62 -4.08 -11.50
CA LEU A 261 22.63 -3.08 -12.56
C LEU A 261 24.05 -2.52 -12.76
N LYS A 262 24.57 -2.64 -13.99
CA LYS A 262 25.92 -2.15 -14.33
C LYS A 262 25.96 -0.62 -14.34
N PRO A 263 27.07 0.02 -13.94
CA PRO A 263 27.18 1.48 -13.91
C PRO A 263 26.88 2.16 -15.25
N GLN A 264 27.27 1.55 -16.36
CA GLN A 264 27.01 2.07 -17.71
C GLN A 264 25.52 2.08 -18.04
N LEU A 265 24.78 1.02 -17.63
CA LEU A 265 23.35 0.92 -17.85
C LEU A 265 22.61 1.92 -16.95
N ARG A 266 22.99 2.05 -15.66
CA ARG A 266 22.48 3.09 -14.76
C ARG A 266 22.61 4.47 -15.36
N LYS A 267 23.81 4.79 -15.91
CA LYS A 267 24.06 6.08 -16.56
C LYS A 267 23.13 6.27 -17.76
N ALA A 268 23.02 5.29 -18.65
CA ALA A 268 22.17 5.38 -19.84
C ALA A 268 20.69 5.57 -19.48
N MET A 269 20.18 4.82 -18.51
CA MET A 269 18.80 4.98 -18.00
C MET A 269 18.60 6.35 -17.34
N GLY A 270 19.57 6.81 -16.55
CA GLY A 270 19.54 8.12 -15.91
C GLY A 270 19.51 9.26 -16.91
N GLU A 271 20.35 9.21 -17.95
CA GLU A 271 20.38 10.21 -19.03
C GLU A 271 19.07 10.21 -19.84
N ALA A 272 18.52 9.03 -20.13
CA ALA A 272 17.20 8.91 -20.79
C ALA A 272 16.09 9.52 -19.94
N ALA A 273 16.11 9.32 -18.62
CA ALA A 273 15.14 9.89 -17.70
C ALA A 273 15.24 11.42 -17.58
N VAL A 274 16.47 11.96 -17.57
CA VAL A 274 16.70 13.41 -17.62
C VAL A 274 16.18 13.99 -18.94
N THR A 275 16.45 13.33 -20.07
CA THR A 275 15.94 13.73 -21.38
C THR A 275 14.40 13.77 -21.39
N ALA A 276 13.76 12.74 -20.84
CA ALA A 276 12.30 12.68 -20.73
C ALA A 276 11.75 13.84 -19.89
N ALA A 277 12.34 14.14 -18.74
CA ALA A 277 11.92 15.23 -17.88
C ALA A 277 12.12 16.60 -18.53
N GLN A 278 13.25 16.82 -19.20
CA GLN A 278 13.54 18.07 -19.90
C GLN A 278 12.60 18.32 -21.08
N ALA A 279 12.22 17.27 -21.82
CA ALA A 279 11.31 17.36 -22.95
C ALA A 279 9.94 17.95 -22.60
N ILE A 280 9.51 17.81 -21.34
CA ILE A 280 8.23 18.34 -20.84
C ILE A 280 8.39 19.56 -19.93
N GLY A 281 9.59 20.11 -19.80
CA GLY A 281 9.86 21.24 -18.90
C GLY A 281 9.55 20.93 -17.44
N TYR A 282 9.92 19.73 -16.98
CA TYR A 282 9.61 19.22 -15.64
C TYR A 282 10.27 20.04 -14.53
N VAL A 283 9.56 20.19 -13.40
CA VAL A 283 10.07 20.83 -12.18
C VAL A 283 9.64 20.00 -10.96
N GLY A 284 10.52 19.84 -9.99
CA GLY A 284 10.28 19.07 -8.75
C GLY A 284 10.72 17.63 -8.87
N ALA A 285 10.20 16.80 -7.96
CA ALA A 285 10.45 15.36 -7.89
C ALA A 285 9.57 14.62 -8.89
N GLY A 286 10.15 13.81 -9.75
CA GLY A 286 9.46 12.94 -10.69
C GLY A 286 10.15 11.60 -10.83
N THR A 287 9.47 10.62 -11.39
CA THR A 287 10.01 9.28 -11.60
C THR A 287 9.71 8.80 -12.99
N VAL A 288 10.74 8.35 -13.70
CA VAL A 288 10.61 7.74 -15.02
C VAL A 288 10.73 6.23 -14.88
N GLU A 289 9.68 5.50 -15.24
CA GLU A 289 9.58 4.06 -15.12
C GLU A 289 9.98 3.35 -16.42
N PHE A 290 10.78 2.30 -16.29
CA PHE A 290 11.28 1.50 -17.39
C PHE A 290 11.03 0.00 -17.17
N LEU A 291 10.77 -0.71 -18.26
CA LEU A 291 10.95 -2.17 -18.33
C LEU A 291 12.38 -2.46 -18.71
N LEU A 292 13.05 -3.30 -17.93
CA LEU A 292 14.40 -3.79 -18.20
C LEU A 292 14.33 -5.28 -18.52
N ASP A 293 14.78 -5.67 -19.72
CA ASP A 293 14.82 -7.07 -20.13
C ASP A 293 16.08 -7.79 -19.66
N ALA A 294 16.12 -9.12 -19.85
CA ALA A 294 17.26 -9.96 -19.45
C ALA A 294 18.55 -9.68 -20.25
N ARG A 295 18.46 -8.99 -21.40
CA ARG A 295 19.60 -8.61 -22.24
C ARG A 295 20.20 -7.27 -21.85
N GLY A 296 19.53 -6.54 -20.96
CA GLY A 296 19.90 -5.20 -20.53
C GLY A 296 19.37 -4.10 -21.43
N GLU A 297 18.37 -4.40 -22.27
CA GLU A 297 17.62 -3.40 -23.01
C GLU A 297 16.54 -2.82 -22.10
N PHE A 298 16.36 -1.50 -22.10
CA PHE A 298 15.37 -0.82 -21.27
C PHE A 298 14.43 0.03 -22.12
N PHE A 299 13.18 0.08 -21.70
CA PHE A 299 12.11 0.73 -22.45
C PHE A 299 11.24 1.57 -21.52
N PHE A 300 10.97 2.80 -21.92
CA PHE A 300 10.08 3.71 -21.20
C PHE A 300 8.66 3.13 -21.08
N MET A 301 8.12 3.16 -19.87
CA MET A 301 6.73 2.82 -19.58
C MET A 301 5.87 4.06 -19.42
N GLU A 302 6.19 4.85 -18.42
CA GLU A 302 5.48 6.06 -18.03
C GLU A 302 6.37 6.97 -17.17
N MET A 303 5.94 8.20 -16.98
CA MET A 303 6.53 9.11 -16.01
C MET A 303 5.48 9.51 -14.98
N ASN A 304 5.78 9.25 -13.72
CA ASN A 304 4.97 9.73 -12.61
C ASN A 304 5.39 11.16 -12.26
N THR A 305 4.45 12.09 -12.42
CA THR A 305 4.67 13.53 -12.26
C THR A 305 4.46 13.99 -10.82
N ARG A 306 4.98 13.23 -9.87
CA ARG A 306 4.83 13.43 -8.42
C ARG A 306 5.96 12.78 -7.64
N LEU A 307 6.00 13.06 -6.34
CA LEU A 307 6.80 12.26 -5.42
C LEU A 307 6.26 10.82 -5.36
N GLN A 308 7.13 9.83 -5.43
CA GLN A 308 6.75 8.42 -5.35
C GLN A 308 6.60 7.94 -3.90
N VAL A 309 5.82 6.86 -3.71
CA VAL A 309 5.67 6.19 -2.41
C VAL A 309 7.04 5.74 -1.90
N GLU A 310 7.83 5.12 -2.77
CA GLU A 310 9.13 4.48 -2.52
C GLU A 310 10.33 5.45 -2.54
N HIS A 311 10.09 6.78 -2.49
CA HIS A 311 11.20 7.75 -2.40
C HIS A 311 12.17 7.53 -1.22
N PRO A 312 11.75 6.93 -0.08
CA PRO A 312 12.65 6.73 1.06
C PRO A 312 13.87 5.88 0.76
N VAL A 313 13.78 4.88 -0.15
CA VAL A 313 14.98 4.08 -0.49
C VAL A 313 16.02 4.92 -1.24
N THR A 314 15.57 5.86 -2.09
CA THR A 314 16.47 6.83 -2.75
C THR A 314 17.08 7.79 -1.71
N GLU A 315 16.30 8.27 -0.75
CA GLU A 315 16.80 9.13 0.32
C GLU A 315 17.90 8.43 1.13
N TYR A 316 17.74 7.14 1.42
CA TYR A 316 18.74 6.40 2.17
C TYR A 316 20.06 6.21 1.41
N ILE A 317 20.03 5.89 0.13
CA ILE A 317 21.26 5.67 -0.64
C ILE A 317 21.97 6.97 -1.06
N THR A 318 21.25 8.11 -1.03
CA THR A 318 21.79 9.42 -1.40
C THR A 318 22.05 10.33 -0.21
N GLY A 319 21.44 10.06 0.94
CA GLY A 319 21.49 10.96 2.10
C GLY A 319 20.68 12.25 1.92
N LEU A 320 19.82 12.34 0.89
CA LEU A 320 19.03 13.53 0.56
C LEU A 320 17.63 13.42 1.15
N ASP A 321 16.98 14.56 1.45
CA ASP A 321 15.55 14.64 1.76
C ASP A 321 14.82 15.26 0.56
N LEU A 322 14.05 14.45 -0.17
CA LEU A 322 13.40 14.90 -1.40
C LEU A 322 12.26 15.89 -1.13
N VAL A 323 11.61 15.82 0.04
CA VAL A 323 10.61 16.82 0.44
C VAL A 323 11.27 18.16 0.75
N GLU A 324 12.44 18.16 1.38
CA GLU A 324 13.23 19.37 1.57
C GLU A 324 13.58 20.02 0.22
N TRP A 325 14.02 19.22 -0.74
CA TRP A 325 14.32 19.71 -2.09
C TRP A 325 13.09 20.28 -2.80
N GLN A 326 11.93 19.65 -2.66
CA GLN A 326 10.67 20.19 -3.19
C GLN A 326 10.35 21.57 -2.60
N ILE A 327 10.54 21.74 -1.28
CA ILE A 327 10.32 23.03 -0.61
C ILE A 327 11.34 24.09 -1.08
N ARG A 328 12.62 23.73 -1.22
CA ARG A 328 13.68 24.63 -1.73
C ARG A 328 13.41 25.09 -3.17
N VAL A 329 13.06 24.16 -4.07
CA VAL A 329 12.70 24.48 -5.45
C VAL A 329 11.44 25.34 -5.51
N ALA A 330 10.46 25.11 -4.63
CA ALA A 330 9.27 25.97 -4.52
C ALA A 330 9.61 27.40 -4.08
N ARG A 331 10.66 27.59 -3.27
CA ARG A 331 11.23 28.89 -2.90
C ARG A 331 12.02 29.56 -4.04
N GLY A 332 12.22 28.85 -5.17
CA GLY A 332 13.03 29.34 -6.29
C GLY A 332 14.53 29.08 -6.16
N GLU A 333 14.95 28.28 -5.19
CA GLU A 333 16.35 27.89 -5.01
C GLU A 333 16.78 26.92 -6.13
N PRO A 334 18.03 27.01 -6.64
CA PRO A 334 18.58 26.00 -7.55
C PRO A 334 18.87 24.71 -6.80
N LEU A 335 19.03 23.61 -7.57
CA LEU A 335 19.46 22.33 -6.98
C LEU A 335 20.80 22.49 -6.30
N PRO A 336 20.98 21.92 -5.08
CA PRO A 336 22.15 22.19 -4.25
C PRO A 336 23.42 21.43 -4.72
N ILE A 337 23.29 20.47 -5.63
CA ILE A 337 24.40 19.62 -6.12
C ILE A 337 24.31 19.45 -7.63
N THR A 338 25.42 19.05 -8.23
CA THR A 338 25.51 18.64 -9.63
C THR A 338 25.36 17.13 -9.78
N GLN A 339 25.15 16.63 -11.02
CA GLN A 339 25.04 15.18 -11.27
C GLN A 339 26.24 14.38 -10.78
N ALA A 340 27.43 14.93 -10.91
CA ALA A 340 28.66 14.26 -10.46
C ALA A 340 28.78 14.13 -8.92
N GLN A 341 28.03 14.92 -8.19
CA GLN A 341 28.01 14.94 -6.72
C GLN A 341 26.88 14.09 -6.13
N VAL A 342 26.01 13.50 -6.96
CA VAL A 342 24.94 12.62 -6.46
C VAL A 342 25.54 11.41 -5.77
N PRO A 343 25.29 11.21 -4.46
CA PRO A 343 25.87 10.08 -3.74
C PRO A 343 25.20 8.75 -4.11
N LEU A 344 25.91 7.66 -3.87
CA LEU A 344 25.39 6.31 -3.90
C LEU A 344 26.09 5.49 -2.82
N THR A 345 25.42 5.26 -1.70
CA THR A 345 26.01 4.59 -0.53
C THR A 345 25.09 3.52 0.03
N GLY A 346 25.62 2.31 0.20
CA GLY A 346 24.88 1.20 0.78
C GLY A 346 23.73 0.71 -0.10
N HIS A 347 22.73 0.13 0.55
CA HIS A 347 21.53 -0.44 -0.08
C HIS A 347 20.33 -0.25 0.84
N ALA A 348 19.18 0.09 0.29
CA ALA A 348 17.93 0.24 1.03
C ALA A 348 16.83 -0.62 0.43
N ILE A 349 15.99 -1.21 1.28
CA ILE A 349 14.83 -2.01 0.90
C ILE A 349 13.61 -1.47 1.66
N GLU A 350 12.53 -1.24 0.94
CA GLU A 350 11.23 -0.81 1.47
C GLU A 350 10.18 -1.89 1.24
N VAL A 351 9.23 -2.02 2.17
CA VAL A 351 8.03 -2.82 2.00
C VAL A 351 6.81 -2.01 2.41
N ARG A 352 5.70 -2.23 1.70
CA ARG A 352 4.43 -1.56 1.99
C ARG A 352 3.53 -2.43 2.85
N LEU A 353 3.21 -1.93 4.03
CA LEU A 353 2.30 -2.59 4.97
C LEU A 353 0.86 -2.14 4.67
N TYR A 354 0.01 -3.09 4.29
CA TYR A 354 -1.40 -2.88 3.98
C TYR A 354 -2.32 -3.62 4.96
N ALA A 355 -3.47 -3.01 5.25
CA ALA A 355 -4.60 -3.70 5.88
C ALA A 355 -5.35 -4.52 4.82
N GLU A 356 -4.85 -5.71 4.53
CA GLU A 356 -5.34 -6.65 3.52
C GLU A 356 -5.29 -8.07 4.06
N ASP A 357 -6.17 -8.94 3.56
CA ASP A 357 -6.18 -10.36 3.88
C ASP A 357 -5.55 -11.20 2.75
N PRO A 358 -4.28 -11.58 2.84
CA PRO A 358 -3.60 -12.37 1.81
C PRO A 358 -4.23 -13.75 1.55
N ALA A 359 -4.88 -14.35 2.56
CA ALA A 359 -5.55 -15.64 2.43
C ALA A 359 -6.85 -15.54 1.60
N ASN A 360 -7.47 -14.36 1.58
CA ASN A 360 -8.69 -14.05 0.82
C ASN A 360 -8.39 -13.10 -0.34
N ASP A 361 -7.46 -13.46 -1.20
CA ASP A 361 -7.10 -12.71 -2.42
C ASP A 361 -6.77 -11.22 -2.17
N PHE A 362 -6.20 -10.93 -0.99
CA PHE A 362 -5.82 -9.59 -0.54
C PHE A 362 -7.01 -8.61 -0.47
N LEU A 363 -8.16 -9.09 -0.06
CA LEU A 363 -9.29 -8.21 0.23
C LEU A 363 -8.91 -7.19 1.31
N PRO A 364 -9.32 -5.92 1.15
CA PRO A 364 -9.08 -4.90 2.15
C PRO A 364 -9.72 -5.27 3.49
N ALA A 365 -8.96 -5.09 4.57
CA ALA A 365 -9.43 -5.30 5.93
C ALA A 365 -9.71 -3.95 6.59
N THR A 366 -10.90 -3.81 7.17
CA THR A 366 -11.31 -2.63 7.92
C THR A 366 -11.49 -2.97 9.39
N GLY A 367 -11.46 -1.99 10.26
CA GLY A 367 -11.62 -2.21 11.70
C GLY A 367 -10.76 -1.28 12.52
N ARG A 368 -10.71 -1.54 13.82
CA ARG A 368 -9.89 -0.78 14.76
C ARG A 368 -8.55 -1.47 14.98
N LEU A 369 -7.48 -0.69 15.02
CA LEU A 369 -6.14 -1.16 15.38
C LEU A 369 -6.06 -1.33 16.91
N GLU A 370 -6.38 -2.54 17.38
CA GLU A 370 -6.35 -2.87 18.82
C GLU A 370 -4.92 -3.05 19.35
N LEU A 371 -4.01 -3.41 18.46
CA LEU A 371 -2.58 -3.46 18.68
C LEU A 371 -1.87 -2.88 17.46
N TYR A 372 -1.03 -1.88 17.69
CA TYR A 372 -0.15 -1.35 16.64
C TYR A 372 1.20 -1.01 17.25
N ARG A 373 2.16 -1.91 17.07
CA ARG A 373 3.49 -1.77 17.64
C ARG A 373 4.53 -1.73 16.54
N GLU A 374 5.11 -0.56 16.38
CA GLU A 374 6.21 -0.34 15.44
C GLU A 374 7.52 -0.87 16.03
N PRO A 375 8.44 -1.42 15.18
CA PRO A 375 9.81 -1.72 15.61
C PRO A 375 10.53 -0.45 16.05
N VAL A 376 11.53 -0.63 16.90
CA VAL A 376 12.34 0.50 17.38
C VAL A 376 13.08 1.13 16.20
N SER A 377 12.89 2.44 16.02
CA SER A 377 13.63 3.24 15.03
C SER A 377 15.10 3.37 15.43
N GLY A 378 15.99 3.48 14.45
CA GLY A 378 17.43 3.58 14.70
C GLY A 378 18.22 3.74 13.40
N VAL A 379 19.54 3.61 13.51
CA VAL A 379 20.40 3.70 12.32
C VAL A 379 20.01 2.61 11.31
N GLY A 380 19.68 3.05 10.09
CA GLY A 380 19.23 2.17 9.02
C GLY A 380 17.85 1.53 9.22
N ARG A 381 17.04 2.02 10.15
CA ARG A 381 15.66 1.55 10.42
C ARG A 381 14.71 2.74 10.43
N ARG A 382 13.80 2.77 9.48
CA ARG A 382 12.80 3.84 9.33
C ARG A 382 11.41 3.26 9.13
N ILE A 383 10.43 3.92 9.71
CA ILE A 383 9.02 3.63 9.51
C ILE A 383 8.33 4.94 9.16
N ASP A 384 7.65 4.94 8.02
CA ASP A 384 6.74 6.01 7.63
C ASP A 384 5.31 5.47 7.77
N SER A 385 4.62 5.87 8.82
CA SER A 385 3.29 5.39 9.20
C SER A 385 2.28 6.53 9.27
N GLY A 386 1.05 6.23 8.84
CA GLY A 386 -0.07 7.16 8.89
C GLY A 386 -1.09 6.85 9.98
N VAL A 387 -0.83 5.83 10.80
CA VAL A 387 -1.77 5.32 11.82
C VAL A 387 -1.06 5.09 13.16
N ALA A 388 -1.86 4.90 14.20
CA ALA A 388 -1.42 4.54 15.54
C ALA A 388 -2.40 3.54 16.17
N GLU A 389 -1.99 2.93 17.29
CA GLU A 389 -2.90 2.07 18.10
C GLU A 389 -4.16 2.86 18.48
N GLY A 390 -5.32 2.24 18.29
CA GLY A 390 -6.63 2.84 18.52
C GLY A 390 -7.26 3.53 17.32
N ASP A 391 -6.49 3.80 16.25
CA ASP A 391 -7.06 4.37 15.01
C ASP A 391 -7.95 3.34 14.29
N SER A 392 -8.90 3.82 13.49
CA SER A 392 -9.80 2.97 12.71
C SER A 392 -9.46 3.02 11.23
N ILE A 393 -9.42 1.86 10.60
CA ILE A 393 -9.22 1.70 9.16
C ILE A 393 -10.58 1.68 8.49
N SER A 394 -10.85 2.69 7.66
CA SER A 394 -12.13 2.89 6.99
C SER A 394 -12.14 2.30 5.58
N PRO A 395 -13.32 1.96 5.01
CA PRO A 395 -13.41 1.47 3.63
C PRO A 395 -13.28 2.56 2.56
N PHE A 396 -13.13 3.84 2.93
CA PHE A 396 -13.18 4.97 2.00
C PHE A 396 -11.85 5.29 1.32
N TYR A 397 -10.73 4.84 1.87
CA TYR A 397 -9.39 5.21 1.42
C TYR A 397 -8.50 3.99 1.22
N ASP A 398 -7.33 4.21 0.64
CA ASP A 398 -6.30 3.19 0.44
C ASP A 398 -5.94 2.49 1.77
N PRO A 399 -5.82 1.14 1.78
CA PRO A 399 -5.55 0.37 3.00
C PRO A 399 -4.11 0.44 3.51
N MET A 400 -3.23 1.24 2.90
CA MET A 400 -1.84 1.35 3.33
C MET A 400 -1.72 1.95 4.72
N LEU A 401 -1.17 1.20 5.66
CA LEU A 401 -0.91 1.61 7.04
C LEU A 401 0.41 2.38 7.15
N GLY A 402 1.41 1.93 6.43
CA GLY A 402 2.75 2.51 6.47
C GLY A 402 3.76 1.73 5.64
N LYS A 403 5.02 2.13 5.75
CA LYS A 403 6.16 1.55 5.05
C LYS A 403 7.26 1.25 6.05
N LEU A 404 7.93 0.11 5.88
CA LEU A 404 9.13 -0.24 6.62
C LEU A 404 10.31 -0.14 5.66
N ILE A 405 11.31 0.64 6.03
CA ILE A 405 12.49 0.90 5.22
C ILE A 405 13.73 0.54 6.02
N ALA A 406 14.55 -0.37 5.48
CA ALA A 406 15.83 -0.73 6.06
C ALA A 406 16.97 -0.37 5.12
N TRP A 407 18.05 0.17 5.69
CA TRP A 407 19.30 0.46 5.00
C TRP A 407 20.45 -0.35 5.61
N GLY A 408 21.40 -0.76 4.80
CA GLY A 408 22.64 -1.40 5.21
C GLY A 408 23.80 -0.99 4.30
N GLU A 409 25.02 -1.30 4.70
CA GLU A 409 26.22 -1.06 3.87
C GLU A 409 26.19 -1.90 2.58
N ASN A 410 25.42 -2.99 2.59
CA ASN A 410 25.17 -3.85 1.44
C ASN A 410 23.73 -4.40 1.49
N ARG A 411 23.31 -5.04 0.38
CA ARG A 411 21.95 -5.56 0.22
C ARG A 411 21.55 -6.58 1.28
N GLU A 412 22.47 -7.49 1.63
CA GLU A 412 22.18 -8.55 2.61
C GLU A 412 21.95 -7.97 4.01
N GLU A 413 22.76 -6.98 4.41
CA GLU A 413 22.56 -6.29 5.68
C GLU A 413 21.21 -5.55 5.72
N ALA A 414 20.84 -4.85 4.64
CA ALA A 414 19.53 -4.20 4.53
C ALA A 414 18.39 -5.23 4.64
N ARG A 415 18.52 -6.37 3.93
CA ARG A 415 17.54 -7.45 3.95
C ARG A 415 17.36 -8.06 5.36
N LEU A 416 18.46 -8.40 6.02
CA LEU A 416 18.41 -8.98 7.37
C LEU A 416 17.85 -7.97 8.39
N ARG A 417 18.20 -6.68 8.25
CA ARG A 417 17.66 -5.61 9.10
C ARG A 417 16.16 -5.45 8.90
N LEU A 418 15.68 -5.51 7.65
CA LEU A 418 14.25 -5.46 7.33
C LEU A 418 13.50 -6.67 7.90
N LEU A 419 14.07 -7.88 7.81
CA LEU A 419 13.51 -9.08 8.46
C LEU A 419 13.35 -8.88 9.96
N GLY A 420 14.38 -8.36 10.63
CA GLY A 420 14.29 -8.04 12.06
C GLY A 420 13.18 -7.03 12.36
N MET A 421 13.00 -6.01 11.51
CA MET A 421 11.90 -5.04 11.66
C MET A 421 10.54 -5.72 11.49
N LEU A 422 10.37 -6.60 10.50
CA LEU A 422 9.13 -7.35 10.27
C LEU A 422 8.84 -8.32 11.42
N ASP A 423 9.89 -8.90 12.01
CA ASP A 423 9.76 -9.77 13.18
C ASP A 423 9.37 -9.00 14.46
N GLU A 424 9.75 -7.76 14.60
CA GLU A 424 9.37 -6.90 15.72
C GLU A 424 7.97 -6.29 15.56
N PHE A 425 7.52 -6.05 14.32
CA PHE A 425 6.24 -5.40 14.05
C PHE A 425 5.05 -6.26 14.48
N ALA A 426 4.03 -5.65 15.08
CA ALA A 426 2.80 -6.33 15.43
C ALA A 426 1.57 -5.44 15.15
N VAL A 427 0.59 -5.99 14.44
CA VAL A 427 -0.70 -5.33 14.15
C VAL A 427 -1.83 -6.30 14.48
N GLY A 428 -2.72 -5.90 15.38
CA GLY A 428 -3.90 -6.67 15.76
C GLY A 428 -5.17 -5.83 15.64
N GLY A 429 -6.30 -6.51 15.47
CA GLY A 429 -7.61 -5.90 15.24
C GLY A 429 -8.00 -5.83 13.76
N VAL A 430 -7.02 -5.81 12.83
CA VAL A 430 -7.23 -5.92 11.39
C VAL A 430 -6.26 -6.93 10.80
N ARG A 431 -6.64 -7.56 9.69
CA ARG A 431 -5.73 -8.43 8.93
C ARG A 431 -4.75 -7.58 8.13
N THR A 432 -3.51 -8.04 7.98
CA THR A 432 -2.46 -7.33 7.25
C THR A 432 -1.65 -8.28 6.38
N ASN A 433 -0.92 -7.71 5.42
CA ASN A 433 0.04 -8.45 4.59
C ASN A 433 1.40 -8.66 5.27
N LEU A 434 1.57 -8.37 6.57
CA LEU A 434 2.85 -8.40 7.29
C LEU A 434 3.59 -9.74 7.15
N ALA A 435 2.88 -10.86 7.37
CA ALA A 435 3.46 -12.20 7.25
C ALA A 435 3.87 -12.54 5.81
N PHE A 436 3.09 -12.10 4.84
CA PHE A 436 3.39 -12.23 3.42
C PHE A 436 4.67 -11.45 3.04
N LEU A 437 4.80 -10.20 3.47
CA LEU A 437 6.01 -9.39 3.29
C LEU A 437 7.25 -10.08 3.87
N ARG A 438 7.13 -10.60 5.08
CA ARG A 438 8.21 -11.32 5.73
C ARG A 438 8.66 -12.55 4.92
N ARG A 439 7.70 -13.32 4.38
CA ARG A 439 8.01 -14.49 3.55
C ARG A 439 8.71 -14.10 2.26
N ILE A 440 8.32 -13.00 1.62
CA ILE A 440 9.05 -12.47 0.44
C ILE A 440 10.50 -12.16 0.79
N ILE A 441 10.74 -11.37 1.83
CA ILE A 441 12.09 -10.91 2.20
C ILE A 441 12.96 -12.08 2.68
N ALA A 442 12.36 -13.11 3.31
CA ALA A 442 13.05 -14.32 3.73
C ALA A 442 13.29 -15.32 2.58
N HIS A 443 12.60 -15.17 1.44
CA HIS A 443 12.67 -16.15 0.36
C HIS A 443 14.07 -16.25 -0.26
N PRO A 444 14.61 -17.47 -0.51
CA PRO A 444 15.95 -17.64 -1.08
C PRO A 444 16.17 -16.93 -2.42
N ALA A 445 15.16 -16.94 -3.31
CA ALA A 445 15.22 -16.25 -4.60
C ALA A 445 15.31 -14.72 -4.42
N PHE A 446 14.60 -14.14 -3.41
CA PHE A 446 14.76 -12.73 -3.08
C PHE A 446 16.16 -12.44 -2.54
N ALA A 447 16.70 -13.28 -1.65
CA ALA A 447 18.07 -13.15 -1.16
C ALA A 447 19.10 -13.21 -2.29
N ALA A 448 18.88 -14.08 -3.28
CA ALA A 448 19.72 -14.21 -4.49
C ALA A 448 19.52 -13.08 -5.52
N ALA A 449 18.60 -12.13 -5.26
CA ALA A 449 18.23 -11.05 -6.19
C ALA A 449 17.66 -11.55 -7.55
N GLU A 450 16.93 -12.65 -7.55
CA GLU A 450 16.19 -13.17 -8.69
C GLU A 450 14.87 -12.40 -8.84
N LEU A 451 14.94 -11.16 -9.30
CA LEU A 451 13.83 -10.22 -9.30
C LEU A 451 13.25 -10.06 -10.72
N ASP A 452 11.97 -10.27 -10.85
CA ASP A 452 11.16 -9.92 -12.03
C ASP A 452 9.68 -9.75 -11.62
N THR A 453 8.88 -9.23 -12.55
CA THR A 453 7.44 -8.99 -12.30
C THR A 453 6.62 -10.28 -12.11
N GLY A 454 7.17 -11.44 -12.41
CA GLY A 454 6.58 -12.77 -12.21
C GLY A 454 6.94 -13.44 -10.87
N PHE A 455 7.67 -12.75 -9.99
CA PHE A 455 8.17 -13.34 -8.72
C PHE A 455 7.03 -13.88 -7.84
N ILE A 456 6.03 -13.07 -7.53
CA ILE A 456 4.93 -13.48 -6.64
C ILE A 456 4.13 -14.65 -7.23
N PRO A 457 3.67 -14.63 -8.49
CA PRO A 457 3.01 -15.79 -9.08
C PRO A 457 3.86 -17.06 -9.09
N ARG A 458 5.16 -16.96 -9.35
CA ARG A 458 6.08 -18.10 -9.40
C ARG A 458 6.24 -18.82 -8.06
N TYR A 459 6.23 -18.06 -6.96
CA TYR A 459 6.45 -18.59 -5.61
C TYR A 459 5.19 -18.54 -4.73
N GLN A 460 4.00 -18.42 -5.33
CA GLN A 460 2.73 -18.19 -4.64
C GLN A 460 2.49 -19.19 -3.49
N ASP A 461 2.69 -20.48 -3.72
CA ASP A 461 2.44 -21.52 -2.71
C ASP A 461 3.36 -21.41 -1.49
N GLN A 462 4.59 -20.87 -1.67
CA GLN A 462 5.54 -20.65 -0.58
C GLN A 462 5.28 -19.34 0.15
N LEU A 463 4.78 -18.34 -0.56
CA LEU A 463 4.48 -17.01 -0.01
C LEU A 463 3.13 -16.98 0.71
N LEU A 464 2.18 -17.80 0.27
CA LEU A 464 0.82 -17.95 0.81
C LEU A 464 0.54 -19.42 1.14
N PRO A 465 1.28 -20.01 2.10
CA PRO A 465 1.04 -21.39 2.48
C PRO A 465 -0.37 -21.57 3.05
N ALA A 466 -0.93 -22.74 2.89
CA ALA A 466 -2.19 -23.10 3.53
C ALA A 466 -2.09 -22.89 5.05
N THR A 467 -3.18 -22.45 5.65
CA THR A 467 -3.24 -22.26 7.11
C THR A 467 -3.08 -23.60 7.80
N HIS A 468 -2.03 -23.76 8.59
CA HIS A 468 -1.85 -24.96 9.41
C HIS A 468 -2.56 -24.81 10.75
N GLU A 469 -3.05 -25.92 11.27
CA GLU A 469 -3.58 -25.97 12.64
C GLU A 469 -2.47 -25.60 13.63
N PRO A 470 -2.77 -24.74 14.63
CA PRO A 470 -1.82 -24.42 15.66
C PRO A 470 -1.42 -25.69 16.44
N CYS A 471 -0.13 -25.86 16.71
CA CYS A 471 0.38 -27.00 17.45
C CYS A 471 0.00 -26.93 18.94
N GLU A 472 0.08 -28.06 19.65
CA GLU A 472 -0.25 -28.13 21.09
C GLU A 472 0.58 -27.12 21.92
N ALA A 473 1.85 -26.93 21.60
CA ALA A 473 2.71 -25.95 22.28
C ALA A 473 2.21 -24.50 22.15
N PHE A 474 1.61 -24.14 20.99
CA PHE A 474 0.96 -22.84 20.81
C PHE A 474 -0.25 -22.68 21.75
N TRP A 475 -1.12 -23.70 21.82
CA TRP A 475 -2.30 -23.66 22.66
C TRP A 475 -1.95 -23.58 24.14
N GLN A 476 -0.94 -24.32 24.58
CA GLN A 476 -0.40 -24.26 25.95
C GLN A 476 0.17 -22.86 26.25
N ALA A 477 0.94 -22.30 25.33
CA ALA A 477 1.49 -20.96 25.48
C ALA A 477 0.39 -19.88 25.56
N ALA A 478 -0.63 -19.97 24.73
CA ALA A 478 -1.77 -19.05 24.73
C ALA A 478 -2.56 -19.14 26.04
N ALA A 479 -2.87 -20.35 26.51
CA ALA A 479 -3.60 -20.57 27.77
C ALA A 479 -2.82 -20.05 28.98
N GLU A 480 -1.50 -20.29 29.03
CA GLU A 480 -0.64 -19.75 30.09
C GLU A 480 -0.55 -18.23 30.05
N ALA A 481 -0.49 -17.65 28.86
CA ALA A 481 -0.52 -16.20 28.70
C ALA A 481 -1.84 -15.60 29.23
N PHE A 482 -2.98 -16.21 28.94
CA PHE A 482 -4.26 -15.79 29.51
C PHE A 482 -4.27 -15.92 31.04
N ARG A 483 -3.86 -17.09 31.56
CA ARG A 483 -3.84 -17.35 33.02
C ARG A 483 -2.97 -16.32 33.75
N LYS A 484 -1.76 -16.06 33.25
CA LYS A 484 -0.80 -15.15 33.90
C LYS A 484 -1.13 -13.67 33.69
N SER A 485 -1.91 -13.33 32.69
CA SER A 485 -2.39 -11.96 32.44
C SER A 485 -3.76 -11.66 33.08
N GLU A 486 -4.36 -12.61 33.75
CA GLU A 486 -5.62 -12.40 34.46
C GLU A 486 -5.39 -11.48 35.67
N PRO A 487 -6.12 -10.34 35.77
CA PRO A 487 -5.99 -9.48 36.92
C PRO A 487 -6.41 -10.24 38.17
N ALA A 488 -5.64 -10.11 39.23
CA ALA A 488 -6.03 -10.67 40.51
C ALA A 488 -7.40 -10.14 40.92
N ARG A 489 -8.37 -11.00 41.17
CA ARG A 489 -9.68 -10.64 41.68
C ARG A 489 -9.58 -10.31 43.18
N ILE A 490 -8.90 -9.24 43.53
CA ILE A 490 -8.74 -8.79 44.90
C ILE A 490 -10.00 -7.97 45.25
N ASP A 491 -10.87 -8.52 46.06
CA ASP A 491 -11.89 -7.74 46.76
C ASP A 491 -11.23 -6.96 47.88
N GLN A 492 -11.28 -5.63 47.83
CA GLN A 492 -10.73 -4.77 48.87
C GLN A 492 -11.39 -5.01 50.24
N ALA A 493 -12.61 -5.55 50.26
CA ALA A 493 -13.32 -5.90 51.48
C ALA A 493 -12.90 -7.26 52.04
N ASP A 494 -12.29 -8.15 51.21
CA ASP A 494 -11.79 -9.47 51.63
C ASP A 494 -10.48 -9.81 50.90
N LEU A 495 -9.38 -9.21 51.38
CA LEU A 495 -8.03 -9.39 50.85
C LEU A 495 -7.51 -10.85 50.94
N HIS A 496 -8.13 -11.67 51.74
CA HIS A 496 -7.74 -13.06 51.98
C HIS A 496 -8.75 -14.09 51.48
N SER A 497 -9.66 -13.65 50.60
CA SER A 497 -10.66 -14.54 50.01
C SER A 497 -10.01 -15.67 49.22
N PRO A 498 -10.27 -16.94 49.57
CA PRO A 498 -9.79 -18.06 48.76
C PRO A 498 -10.36 -18.05 47.31
N TRP A 499 -11.44 -17.32 47.08
CA TRP A 499 -12.04 -17.13 45.74
C TRP A 499 -11.27 -16.16 44.86
N ALA A 500 -10.32 -15.41 45.44
CA ALA A 500 -9.40 -14.55 44.68
C ALA A 500 -8.28 -15.34 44.00
N ASP A 501 -8.06 -16.60 44.44
CA ASP A 501 -7.00 -17.48 43.93
C ASP A 501 -7.46 -18.15 42.62
N ALA A 502 -6.85 -17.74 41.50
CA ALA A 502 -7.06 -18.30 40.16
C ALA A 502 -6.14 -19.50 39.87
N SER A 503 -5.43 -20.04 40.89
CA SER A 503 -4.46 -21.14 40.71
C SER A 503 -5.10 -22.48 40.30
N GLY A 504 -6.42 -22.62 40.40
CA GLY A 504 -7.14 -23.87 40.12
C GLY A 504 -6.90 -24.92 41.19
N LEU A 505 -6.68 -24.49 42.46
CA LEU A 505 -6.45 -25.36 43.63
C LEU A 505 -7.50 -26.44 43.71
N ARG A 506 -7.04 -27.67 43.90
CA ARG A 506 -7.87 -28.87 44.14
C ARG A 506 -7.35 -29.61 45.36
N VAL A 507 -8.25 -29.91 46.29
CA VAL A 507 -7.87 -30.64 47.54
C VAL A 507 -7.45 -32.07 47.19
N GLY A 508 -6.21 -32.43 47.52
CA GLY A 508 -5.66 -33.79 47.32
C GLY A 508 -5.33 -34.14 45.85
N LEU A 509 -5.39 -33.18 44.94
CA LEU A 509 -5.07 -33.34 43.51
C LEU A 509 -4.20 -32.16 43.04
N PRO A 510 -3.41 -32.34 41.96
CA PRO A 510 -2.70 -31.23 41.34
C PRO A 510 -3.66 -30.11 40.92
N ALA A 511 -3.25 -28.88 41.11
CA ALA A 511 -4.01 -27.74 40.63
C ALA A 511 -4.23 -27.83 39.09
N GLN A 512 -5.42 -27.54 38.67
CA GLN A 512 -5.81 -27.66 37.27
C GLN A 512 -6.70 -26.48 36.83
N THR A 513 -6.34 -25.87 35.73
CA THR A 513 -7.17 -24.85 35.05
C THR A 513 -7.51 -25.35 33.66
N ASN A 514 -8.77 -25.28 33.27
CA ASN A 514 -9.22 -25.56 31.91
C ASN A 514 -9.55 -24.22 31.23
N VAL A 515 -8.98 -23.98 30.06
CA VAL A 515 -9.22 -22.77 29.28
C VAL A 515 -9.71 -23.20 27.92
N LEU A 516 -10.85 -22.65 27.49
CA LEU A 516 -11.36 -22.86 26.14
C LEU A 516 -10.93 -21.69 25.27
N LEU A 517 -10.19 -21.97 24.22
CA LEU A 517 -9.60 -20.98 23.33
C LEU A 517 -10.07 -21.19 21.89
N SER A 518 -10.21 -20.13 21.13
CA SER A 518 -10.50 -20.18 19.70
C SER A 518 -9.46 -19.38 18.92
N CYS A 519 -8.98 -19.94 17.82
CA CYS A 519 -8.07 -19.29 16.87
C CYS A 519 -8.41 -19.78 15.45
N ASN A 520 -8.51 -18.86 14.47
CA ASN A 520 -8.84 -19.18 13.08
C ASN A 520 -10.08 -20.09 12.90
N GLY A 521 -11.12 -19.87 13.71
CA GLY A 521 -12.36 -20.65 13.66
C GLY A 521 -12.29 -22.01 14.34
N GLN A 522 -11.13 -22.44 14.83
CA GLN A 522 -10.96 -23.68 15.59
C GLN A 522 -11.03 -23.40 17.08
N THR A 523 -11.77 -24.23 17.81
CA THR A 523 -11.88 -24.17 19.28
C THR A 523 -11.14 -25.33 19.90
N HIS A 524 -10.28 -25.03 20.88
CA HIS A 524 -9.45 -26.03 21.56
C HIS A 524 -9.56 -25.87 23.08
N ALA A 525 -9.77 -26.99 23.78
CA ALA A 525 -9.82 -27.05 25.24
C ALA A 525 -8.44 -27.35 25.78
N VAL A 526 -7.81 -26.38 26.42
CA VAL A 526 -6.47 -26.50 27.00
C VAL A 526 -6.57 -26.82 28.47
N ARG A 527 -5.87 -27.86 28.88
CA ARG A 527 -5.74 -28.23 30.28
C ARG A 527 -4.37 -27.83 30.80
N LEU A 528 -4.35 -26.87 31.72
CA LEU A 528 -3.15 -26.44 32.41
C LEU A 528 -3.03 -27.21 33.75
N LEU A 529 -1.91 -27.87 33.94
CA LEU A 529 -1.54 -28.55 35.19
C LEU A 529 -0.43 -27.75 35.86
N ASP A 530 -0.65 -27.29 37.06
CA ASP A 530 0.42 -26.66 37.85
C ASP A 530 1.25 -27.73 38.53
N ASN A 531 2.33 -28.12 37.87
CA ASN A 531 3.31 -29.10 38.38
C ASN A 531 4.50 -28.40 39.08
N GLY A 532 4.44 -27.10 39.32
CA GLY A 532 5.53 -26.31 39.90
C GLY A 532 6.75 -26.09 38.97
N THR A 533 6.71 -26.63 37.76
CA THR A 533 7.79 -26.54 36.75
C THR A 533 7.30 -25.88 35.47
N SER A 534 6.53 -24.78 35.58
CA SER A 534 6.10 -24.07 34.38
C SER A 534 7.32 -23.46 33.66
N LEU A 535 7.61 -23.97 32.48
CA LEU A 535 8.65 -23.48 31.59
C LEU A 535 8.19 -22.21 30.81
N ILE A 536 7.01 -21.70 31.13
CA ILE A 536 6.40 -20.56 30.47
C ILE A 536 6.25 -19.42 31.47
N HIS A 537 6.90 -18.29 31.20
CA HIS A 537 6.87 -17.10 32.02
C HIS A 537 6.39 -15.88 31.23
N LEU A 538 5.46 -15.13 31.79
CA LEU A 538 4.99 -13.84 31.20
C LEU A 538 5.59 -12.70 32.03
N GLU A 539 6.37 -11.84 31.33
CA GLU A 539 6.94 -10.63 31.89
C GLU A 539 6.45 -9.43 31.07
N GLY A 540 5.49 -8.69 31.63
CA GLY A 540 4.75 -7.68 30.86
C GLY A 540 4.01 -8.32 29.69
N GLU A 541 4.38 -7.96 28.46
CA GLU A 541 3.83 -8.54 27.23
C GLU A 541 4.81 -9.51 26.54
N GLN A 542 5.89 -9.91 27.23
CA GLN A 542 6.86 -10.89 26.73
C GLN A 542 6.61 -12.25 27.35
N LEU A 543 6.25 -13.22 26.53
CA LEU A 543 6.09 -14.61 26.92
C LEU A 543 7.40 -15.35 26.65
N HIS A 544 8.02 -15.85 27.71
CA HIS A 544 9.23 -16.65 27.67
C HIS A 544 8.87 -18.12 27.79
N ILE A 545 9.34 -18.92 26.85
CA ILE A 545 9.14 -20.37 26.85
C ILE A 545 10.50 -21.04 26.89
N GLU A 546 10.70 -21.91 27.86
CA GLU A 546 11.92 -22.72 28.01
C GLU A 546 11.59 -24.17 27.67
N GLY A 547 12.33 -24.76 26.76
CA GLY A 547 12.20 -26.18 26.38
C GLY A 547 13.40 -26.64 25.57
N ASP A 548 13.78 -27.90 25.71
CA ASP A 548 14.89 -28.55 24.98
C ASP A 548 16.22 -27.77 25.05
N GLY A 549 16.48 -27.07 26.17
CA GLY A 549 17.67 -26.24 26.34
C GLY A 549 17.63 -24.90 25.61
N LEU A 550 16.51 -24.54 24.99
CA LEU A 550 16.27 -23.25 24.30
C LEU A 550 15.30 -22.41 25.13
N ARG A 551 15.56 -21.10 25.13
CA ARG A 551 14.63 -20.10 25.62
C ARG A 551 14.16 -19.23 24.46
N THR A 552 12.87 -19.28 24.16
CA THR A 552 12.25 -18.45 23.13
C THR A 552 11.46 -17.30 23.76
N ARG A 553 11.30 -16.23 23.01
CA ARG A 553 10.59 -15.02 23.43
C ARG A 553 9.50 -14.71 22.40
N HIS A 554 8.28 -14.50 22.88
CA HIS A 554 7.11 -14.25 22.07
C HIS A 554 6.38 -13.01 22.60
N LEU A 555 5.86 -12.17 21.70
CA LEU A 555 4.93 -11.13 22.10
C LEU A 555 3.58 -11.77 22.43
N ALA A 556 3.02 -11.42 23.58
CA ALA A 556 1.71 -11.89 24.05
C ALA A 556 0.96 -10.71 24.68
N THR A 557 0.14 -10.03 23.91
CA THR A 557 -0.61 -8.85 24.38
C THR A 557 -2.07 -9.20 24.52
N ARG A 558 -2.63 -9.08 25.74
CA ARG A 558 -4.04 -9.31 26.00
C ARG A 558 -4.85 -8.01 25.94
N ARG A 559 -6.03 -8.06 25.31
CA ARG A 559 -7.05 -7.01 25.31
C ARG A 559 -8.40 -7.66 25.61
N GLY A 560 -8.85 -7.59 26.87
CA GLY A 560 -10.06 -8.30 27.31
C GLY A 560 -9.96 -9.81 27.15
N ASP A 561 -10.86 -10.40 26.37
CA ASP A 561 -10.88 -11.83 26.07
C ASP A 561 -10.13 -12.19 24.78
N THR A 562 -9.39 -11.25 24.22
CA THR A 562 -8.54 -11.45 23.04
C THR A 562 -7.07 -11.39 23.45
N LEU A 563 -6.29 -12.35 22.97
CA LEU A 563 -4.82 -12.41 23.08
C LEU A 563 -4.21 -12.33 21.68
N TYR A 564 -3.33 -11.37 21.49
CA TYR A 564 -2.46 -11.28 20.32
C TYR A 564 -1.14 -11.98 20.66
N LEU A 565 -0.94 -13.17 20.10
CA LEU A 565 0.25 -13.99 20.35
C LEU A 565 1.08 -14.11 19.08
N LYS A 566 2.31 -13.62 19.11
CA LYS A 566 3.26 -13.81 18.02
C LYS A 566 3.92 -15.19 18.15
N TRP A 567 3.67 -16.05 17.16
CA TRP A 567 4.17 -17.41 17.12
C TRP A 567 4.80 -17.71 15.77
N GLN A 568 6.05 -18.15 15.77
CA GLN A 568 6.80 -18.45 14.54
C GLN A 568 6.77 -17.32 13.49
N ALA A 569 6.86 -16.07 13.92
CA ALA A 569 6.78 -14.84 13.12
C ALA A 569 5.38 -14.39 12.67
N ASP A 570 4.35 -15.21 12.78
CA ASP A 570 2.97 -14.81 12.52
C ASP A 570 2.29 -14.31 13.81
N LEU A 571 1.44 -13.28 13.69
CA LEU A 571 0.62 -12.82 14.81
C LEU A 571 -0.73 -13.52 14.76
N HIS A 572 -1.04 -14.28 15.80
CA HIS A 572 -2.30 -14.99 15.95
C HIS A 572 -3.23 -14.25 16.89
N THR A 573 -4.51 -14.16 16.51
CA THR A 573 -5.57 -13.65 17.38
C THR A 573 -6.26 -14.83 18.03
N VAL A 574 -6.10 -14.95 19.35
CA VAL A 574 -6.67 -16.04 20.16
C VAL A 574 -7.75 -15.46 21.05
N HIS A 575 -8.94 -16.04 21.00
CA HIS A 575 -10.07 -15.62 21.84
C HIS A 575 -10.29 -16.62 22.98
N LYS A 576 -10.50 -16.11 24.19
CA LYS A 576 -11.01 -16.91 25.29
C LYS A 576 -12.51 -17.09 25.10
N VAL A 577 -12.95 -18.34 25.05
CA VAL A 577 -14.35 -18.69 24.78
C VAL A 577 -15.05 -18.98 26.09
N ASP A 578 -16.18 -18.32 26.33
CA ASP A 578 -17.08 -18.67 27.41
C ASP A 578 -17.96 -19.86 26.96
N PRO A 579 -17.87 -21.02 27.65
CA PRO A 579 -18.65 -22.21 27.31
C PRO A 579 -20.18 -21.96 27.29
N VAL A 580 -20.66 -21.00 28.08
CA VAL A 580 -22.09 -20.68 28.16
C VAL A 580 -22.59 -20.06 26.85
N ASN A 581 -21.77 -19.22 26.21
CA ASN A 581 -22.13 -18.54 24.97
C ASN A 581 -22.01 -19.43 23.71
N LEU A 582 -21.34 -20.58 23.80
CA LEU A 582 -21.23 -21.54 22.69
C LEU A 582 -22.57 -22.14 22.28
N VAL A 583 -23.51 -22.28 23.20
CA VAL A 583 -24.82 -22.92 22.95
C VAL A 583 -25.73 -22.02 22.10
N GLU A 584 -25.54 -20.70 22.17
CA GLU A 584 -26.35 -19.74 21.42
C GLU A 584 -25.87 -19.56 19.96
N SER A 585 -24.58 -19.74 19.68
CA SER A 585 -23.99 -19.52 18.34
C SER A 585 -24.28 -20.64 17.33
N VAL A 586 -24.68 -21.82 17.77
CA VAL A 586 -24.97 -22.98 16.88
C VAL A 586 -26.32 -22.87 16.18
N GLN A 587 -27.20 -21.96 16.60
CA GLN A 587 -28.55 -21.84 16.02
C GLN A 587 -28.67 -20.86 14.83
N GLY A 588 -27.59 -20.22 14.38
CA GLY A 588 -27.64 -19.08 13.43
C GLY A 588 -27.02 -19.31 12.04
N GLN A 589 -26.61 -20.51 11.66
CA GLN A 589 -26.09 -20.74 10.31
C GLN A 589 -27.23 -21.07 9.31
N HIS A 590 -27.89 -20.01 8.81
CA HIS A 590 -28.65 -20.10 7.58
C HIS A 590 -27.74 -19.84 6.37
N GLY A 591 -27.96 -20.56 5.25
CA GLY A 591 -27.13 -20.54 4.05
C GLY A 591 -27.15 -19.24 3.23
N GLY A 592 -27.02 -18.08 3.90
CA GLY A 592 -26.97 -16.77 3.26
C GLY A 592 -25.57 -16.43 2.73
N LEU A 593 -25.52 -15.82 1.55
CA LEU A 593 -24.31 -15.21 1.00
C LEU A 593 -24.06 -13.89 1.72
N THR A 594 -22.90 -13.79 2.39
CA THR A 594 -22.56 -12.65 3.24
C THR A 594 -21.54 -11.71 2.57
N ALA A 595 -21.50 -10.46 3.03
CA ALA A 595 -20.47 -9.51 2.64
C ALA A 595 -19.09 -9.98 3.14
N PRO A 596 -18.09 -10.15 2.26
CA PRO A 596 -16.75 -10.61 2.64
C PRO A 596 -15.92 -9.50 3.30
N MET A 597 -16.37 -8.26 3.25
CA MET A 597 -15.69 -7.07 3.79
C MET A 597 -16.69 -5.94 3.99
N ASN A 598 -16.33 -4.94 4.79
CA ASN A 598 -17.11 -3.70 4.89
C ASN A 598 -17.00 -2.90 3.59
N GLY A 599 -18.13 -2.46 3.03
CA GLY A 599 -18.12 -1.72 1.77
C GLY A 599 -19.49 -1.17 1.37
N SER A 600 -19.55 -0.53 0.20
CA SER A 600 -20.79 -0.03 -0.40
C SER A 600 -21.28 -0.97 -1.50
N ILE A 601 -22.55 -1.26 -1.54
CA ILE A 601 -23.18 -2.01 -2.64
C ILE A 601 -23.25 -1.10 -3.87
N VAL A 602 -22.51 -1.47 -4.92
CA VAL A 602 -22.49 -0.70 -6.18
C VAL A 602 -23.62 -1.12 -7.10
N ARG A 603 -23.86 -2.44 -7.20
CA ARG A 603 -24.93 -3.01 -8.03
C ARG A 603 -25.54 -4.22 -7.38
N VAL A 604 -26.85 -4.37 -7.57
CA VAL A 604 -27.60 -5.59 -7.32
C VAL A 604 -28.05 -6.12 -8.68
N LEU A 605 -27.54 -7.30 -9.08
CA LEU A 605 -27.69 -7.85 -10.43
C LEU A 605 -28.80 -8.89 -10.54
N VAL A 606 -29.51 -9.18 -9.45
CA VAL A 606 -30.54 -10.22 -9.35
C VAL A 606 -31.78 -9.72 -8.63
N GLU A 607 -32.90 -10.39 -8.84
CA GLU A 607 -34.18 -10.12 -8.19
C GLU A 607 -34.67 -11.34 -7.41
N VAL A 608 -35.51 -11.12 -6.40
CA VAL A 608 -36.15 -12.21 -5.63
C VAL A 608 -37.01 -13.05 -6.56
N GLY A 609 -36.86 -14.37 -6.49
CA GLY A 609 -37.54 -15.34 -7.38
C GLY A 609 -36.77 -15.66 -8.66
N GLN A 610 -35.63 -15.01 -8.93
CA GLN A 610 -34.79 -15.29 -10.09
C GLN A 610 -33.99 -16.60 -9.89
N THR A 611 -33.96 -17.46 -10.90
CA THR A 611 -33.07 -18.64 -10.92
C THR A 611 -31.69 -18.23 -11.40
N VAL A 612 -30.65 -18.64 -10.69
CA VAL A 612 -29.24 -18.34 -10.99
C VAL A 612 -28.44 -19.64 -11.06
N GLU A 613 -27.44 -19.66 -11.92
CA GLU A 613 -26.48 -20.77 -12.01
C GLU A 613 -25.30 -20.57 -11.07
N ALA A 614 -24.62 -21.64 -10.69
CA ALA A 614 -23.38 -21.58 -9.93
C ALA A 614 -22.34 -20.68 -10.62
N GLY A 615 -21.75 -19.73 -9.87
CA GLY A 615 -20.80 -18.75 -10.38
C GLY A 615 -21.43 -17.46 -10.94
N ALA A 616 -22.77 -17.37 -11.08
CA ALA A 616 -23.45 -16.16 -11.52
C ALA A 616 -23.15 -14.99 -10.55
N GLN A 617 -22.94 -13.79 -11.07
CA GLN A 617 -22.73 -12.58 -10.26
C GLN A 617 -24.09 -12.13 -9.71
N LEU A 618 -24.18 -11.91 -8.40
CA LEU A 618 -25.41 -11.54 -7.69
C LEU A 618 -25.37 -10.07 -7.24
N VAL A 619 -24.29 -9.68 -6.60
CA VAL A 619 -24.10 -8.34 -6.04
C VAL A 619 -22.66 -7.90 -6.29
N VAL A 620 -22.46 -6.61 -6.54
CA VAL A 620 -21.13 -5.99 -6.63
C VAL A 620 -20.96 -5.06 -5.44
N LEU A 621 -19.95 -5.35 -4.64
CA LEU A 621 -19.54 -4.58 -3.48
C LEU A 621 -18.27 -3.79 -3.83
N GLU A 622 -18.17 -2.52 -3.44
CA GLU A 622 -16.95 -1.71 -3.55
C GLU A 622 -16.42 -1.36 -2.16
N ALA A 623 -15.14 -1.58 -1.95
CA ALA A 623 -14.40 -1.06 -0.82
C ALA A 623 -12.98 -0.64 -1.26
N MET A 624 -12.48 0.50 -0.76
CA MET A 624 -11.10 0.97 -0.98
C MET A 624 -10.68 0.96 -2.46
N LYS A 625 -11.59 1.37 -3.37
CA LYS A 625 -11.42 1.39 -4.85
C LYS A 625 -11.33 0.00 -5.51
N MET A 626 -11.64 -1.07 -4.78
CA MET A 626 -11.74 -2.42 -5.33
C MET A 626 -13.19 -2.84 -5.40
N GLU A 627 -13.60 -3.33 -6.57
CA GLU A 627 -14.91 -3.97 -6.76
C GLU A 627 -14.79 -5.47 -6.52
N HIS A 628 -15.66 -6.01 -5.69
CA HIS A 628 -15.77 -7.44 -5.43
C HIS A 628 -17.15 -7.95 -5.82
N SER A 629 -17.18 -9.00 -6.63
CA SER A 629 -18.42 -9.62 -7.08
C SER A 629 -18.80 -10.80 -6.19
N ILE A 630 -19.92 -10.71 -5.52
CA ILE A 630 -20.55 -11.82 -4.79
C ILE A 630 -21.21 -12.74 -5.83
N ARG A 631 -20.81 -14.02 -5.82
CA ARG A 631 -21.26 -15.01 -6.79
C ARG A 631 -22.06 -16.12 -6.11
N ALA A 632 -23.01 -16.70 -6.86
CA ALA A 632 -23.75 -17.87 -6.41
C ALA A 632 -22.80 -19.06 -6.19
N ALA A 633 -22.82 -19.65 -4.99
CA ALA A 633 -22.04 -20.84 -4.66
C ALA A 633 -22.57 -22.12 -5.36
N ALA A 634 -23.86 -22.15 -5.64
CA ALA A 634 -24.59 -23.24 -6.29
C ALA A 634 -25.68 -22.67 -7.19
N THR A 635 -26.22 -23.51 -8.07
CA THR A 635 -27.46 -23.20 -8.81
C THR A 635 -28.64 -23.22 -7.85
N GLY A 636 -29.51 -22.19 -7.88
CA GLY A 636 -30.65 -22.06 -6.98
C GLY A 636 -31.56 -20.91 -7.35
N VAL A 637 -32.54 -20.63 -6.51
CA VAL A 637 -33.48 -19.50 -6.66
C VAL A 637 -33.21 -18.47 -5.56
N ILE A 638 -33.18 -17.19 -5.91
CA ILE A 638 -33.02 -16.10 -4.93
C ILE A 638 -34.28 -16.04 -4.06
N SER A 639 -34.14 -16.42 -2.79
CA SER A 639 -35.27 -16.38 -1.83
C SER A 639 -35.41 -15.03 -1.16
N ALA A 640 -34.29 -14.33 -0.87
CA ALA A 640 -34.33 -13.00 -0.28
C ALA A 640 -33.13 -12.14 -0.68
N LEU A 641 -33.34 -10.81 -0.72
CA LEU A 641 -32.31 -9.78 -0.88
C LEU A 641 -32.34 -8.83 0.33
N TYR A 642 -31.20 -8.68 1.00
CA TYR A 642 -31.05 -7.86 2.21
C TYR A 642 -30.20 -6.62 2.00
N CYS A 643 -29.86 -6.28 0.76
CA CYS A 643 -29.04 -5.12 0.42
C CYS A 643 -29.63 -4.32 -0.74
N ARG A 644 -29.25 -3.04 -0.83
CA ARG A 644 -29.65 -2.11 -1.90
C ARG A 644 -28.45 -1.37 -2.46
N GLU A 645 -28.54 -0.95 -3.71
CA GLU A 645 -27.50 -0.11 -4.34
C GLU A 645 -27.30 1.19 -3.54
N GLY A 646 -26.01 1.53 -3.30
CA GLY A 646 -25.60 2.67 -2.49
C GLY A 646 -25.57 2.44 -0.98
N GLU A 647 -26.03 1.28 -0.50
CA GLU A 647 -26.03 0.93 0.93
C GLU A 647 -24.63 0.54 1.40
N MET A 648 -24.27 0.96 2.63
CA MET A 648 -23.06 0.51 3.33
C MET A 648 -23.39 -0.75 4.11
N VAL A 649 -22.60 -1.80 3.91
CA VAL A 649 -22.74 -3.09 4.60
C VAL A 649 -21.48 -3.43 5.38
N ASN A 650 -21.66 -4.14 6.48
CA ASN A 650 -20.53 -4.63 7.29
C ASN A 650 -20.13 -6.06 6.87
N GLU A 651 -18.87 -6.42 7.10
CA GLU A 651 -18.38 -7.79 6.93
C GLU A 651 -19.29 -8.78 7.69
N GLY A 652 -19.65 -9.87 7.03
CA GLY A 652 -20.56 -10.89 7.58
C GLY A 652 -22.04 -10.56 7.47
N ALA A 653 -22.44 -9.35 7.03
CA ALA A 653 -23.85 -9.05 6.78
C ALA A 653 -24.41 -9.94 5.66
N VAL A 654 -25.55 -10.58 5.90
CA VAL A 654 -26.25 -11.37 4.86
C VAL A 654 -26.75 -10.42 3.77
N LEU A 655 -26.38 -10.70 2.52
CA LEU A 655 -26.77 -9.92 1.36
C LEU A 655 -27.85 -10.59 0.52
N VAL A 656 -27.73 -11.89 0.34
CA VAL A 656 -28.61 -12.70 -0.53
C VAL A 656 -28.83 -14.06 0.12
N GLU A 657 -30.04 -14.55 0.09
CA GLU A 657 -30.37 -15.94 0.40
C GLU A 657 -30.70 -16.70 -0.88
N LEU A 658 -30.22 -17.93 -0.95
CA LEU A 658 -30.37 -18.86 -2.08
C LEU A 658 -31.02 -20.15 -1.56
N ASP A 659 -32.11 -20.58 -2.18
CA ASP A 659 -32.79 -21.85 -1.91
C ASP A 659 -32.36 -22.92 -2.93
#